data_247ca2318a0215c26ca3405c044a5b1c
#
_entry.id   247ca2318a0215c26ca3405c044a5b1c
#
_cell.length_a   1.000
_cell.length_b   1.000
_cell.length_c   1.000
_cell.angle_alpha   90.00
_cell.angle_beta   90.00
_cell.angle_gamma   90.00
#
_symmetry.space_group_name_H-M   'P 1'
#
loop_
_entity.id
_entity.type
_entity.pdbx_description
1 polymer ?
#
loop_
_entity_poly.entity_id
_entity_poly.type
_entity_poly.pdbx_seq_one_letter_code
_entity_poly.pdbx_strand_id
1 'polypeptide(L)'
;MSVTIANAQQESITATIDAFPYQHKSEATASIIAMQSWQKKEWKQLVKLLNDDSLKLKSSYAMNAFVHEAALHPVLKKQTATILAGLYSEATTFYSKELIIKELSLLGDDAAVKLLTNLLKDETFNGNAARALASIHTENAIASLNNALKNASGENKKNIQAALDNVHFVLPEIKTAVNENKKTITHAQQLLLLQDEMEKATNYIEKKRILVSASKIPGFGSFMFVSKSLADENLNKEAALIVTRLALTDKQIKGAEVRTALEKAMNLIHGEDSAVLVLKLKAHLKTLPYDYGFISLFNGKDLSNWKALVANPIVRSKMNDSALVAAEKIANEKTKGDWISKDGLLVFTGHGDNLATEKKYGDFEMYVDWKITEKGDAGIYLRGTPQVQIWDTSRRDAGAQVGSGGLYNNQKNVSKPLVVADNKVGEWNTFHIIMQGEKVTVYLNGILVTDNITLENYWDHSLPIFAKEQIELQAHGTYVAYRNIYIKELPTATTKTITEEEQKQGFVSLFDGSNLDQWTGNTKGYLIQDGALMVNPEDGSGGNLYSKEEFANFIYRFEFQLTPGANNGIGVHAPLEGDAAYVGMEIQVLDSEHPMYATLQPYQYHGSVYGVIPAKRGFLKPTGEWNQEEIMVNGTKIKVTLNGTVIVDGDYATASANGTMDHQQHPGLTRTTGHLGFLGHGDVVRFKNMRVKKIIEEVKSKRKRKA
;
A
#
# COMPACT_ATOMS: atom_id res chain seq x y z
N MET A 1 14.32 52.46 -25.23
CA MET A 1 14.82 51.12 -25.63
C MET A 1 15.31 50.26 -24.43
N SER A 2 16.02 50.79 -23.44
CA SER A 2 16.54 49.98 -22.33
C SER A 2 15.48 49.42 -21.38
N VAL A 3 14.39 50.15 -21.11
CA VAL A 3 13.28 49.73 -20.24
C VAL A 3 12.43 48.63 -20.91
N THR A 4 12.22 48.71 -22.22
CA THR A 4 11.44 47.73 -22.98
C THR A 4 12.17 46.39 -23.13
N ILE A 5 13.51 46.42 -23.25
CA ILE A 5 14.33 45.19 -23.31
C ILE A 5 14.41 44.51 -21.92
N ALA A 6 14.47 45.30 -20.84
CA ALA A 6 14.45 44.77 -19.48
C ALA A 6 13.11 44.12 -19.13
N ASN A 7 12.00 44.70 -19.53
CA ASN A 7 10.64 44.12 -19.31
C ASN A 7 10.44 42.84 -20.14
N ALA A 8 10.85 42.81 -21.41
CA ALA A 8 10.73 41.60 -22.24
C ALA A 8 11.59 40.43 -21.74
N GLN A 9 12.78 40.73 -21.14
CA GLN A 9 13.62 39.70 -20.52
C GLN A 9 13.07 39.19 -19.17
N GLN A 10 12.43 40.08 -18.40
CA GLN A 10 11.79 39.71 -17.15
C GLN A 10 10.57 38.82 -17.42
N GLU A 11 9.79 39.11 -18.45
CA GLU A 11 8.70 38.26 -18.94
C GLU A 11 9.23 36.87 -19.38
N SER A 12 10.38 36.79 -20.04
CA SER A 12 11.00 35.54 -20.47
C SER A 12 11.43 34.65 -19.28
N ILE A 13 12.02 35.23 -18.24
CA ILE A 13 12.44 34.48 -17.05
C ILE A 13 11.23 34.04 -16.23
N THR A 14 10.25 34.91 -16.03
CA THR A 14 9.00 34.57 -15.33
C THR A 14 8.28 33.41 -16.03
N ALA A 15 8.19 33.45 -17.37
CA ALA A 15 7.61 32.34 -18.15
C ALA A 15 8.38 31.02 -17.95
N THR A 16 9.71 31.09 -17.86
CA THR A 16 10.52 29.88 -17.60
C THR A 16 10.28 29.31 -16.20
N ILE A 17 10.15 30.16 -15.18
CA ILE A 17 9.91 29.71 -13.80
C ILE A 17 8.46 29.32 -13.52
N ASP A 18 7.50 29.68 -14.38
CA ASP A 18 6.07 29.31 -14.24
C ASP A 18 5.82 27.80 -14.36
N ALA A 19 6.76 27.05 -14.95
CA ALA A 19 6.71 25.59 -14.98
C ALA A 19 6.98 24.95 -13.59
N PHE A 20 7.31 25.73 -12.57
CA PHE A 20 7.69 25.23 -11.24
C PHE A 20 6.70 25.68 -10.14
N PRO A 21 6.45 24.84 -9.13
CA PRO A 21 6.91 23.45 -9.00
C PRO A 21 6.20 22.50 -9.98
N TYR A 22 6.87 21.45 -10.44
CA TYR A 22 6.31 20.44 -11.32
C TYR A 22 6.04 19.14 -10.57
N GLN A 23 5.06 18.36 -11.07
CA GLN A 23 4.79 17.01 -10.54
C GLN A 23 5.65 15.94 -11.23
N HIS A 24 5.86 16.08 -12.53
CA HIS A 24 6.70 15.18 -13.32
C HIS A 24 7.81 15.97 -14.02
N LYS A 25 9.05 15.44 -14.03
CA LYS A 25 10.21 16.10 -14.67
C LYS A 25 9.94 16.51 -16.12
N SER A 26 9.11 15.76 -16.84
CA SER A 26 8.73 16.08 -18.22
C SER A 26 8.04 17.45 -18.37
N GLU A 27 7.32 17.92 -17.34
CA GLU A 27 6.61 19.20 -17.37
C GLU A 27 7.58 20.40 -17.38
N ALA A 28 8.71 20.26 -16.69
CA ALA A 28 9.72 21.30 -16.60
C ALA A 28 10.90 21.11 -17.56
N THR A 29 10.91 20.04 -18.37
CA THR A 29 12.05 19.72 -19.24
C THR A 29 12.42 20.88 -20.17
N ALA A 30 11.45 21.52 -20.81
CA ALA A 30 11.70 22.66 -21.69
C ALA A 30 12.33 23.85 -20.94
N SER A 31 11.85 24.13 -19.72
CA SER A 31 12.39 25.19 -18.87
C SER A 31 13.80 24.89 -18.39
N ILE A 32 14.09 23.66 -17.99
CA ILE A 32 15.44 23.22 -17.57
C ILE A 32 16.41 23.34 -18.76
N ILE A 33 16.01 22.94 -19.97
CA ILE A 33 16.82 23.09 -21.19
C ILE A 33 17.07 24.57 -21.50
N ALA A 34 16.04 25.42 -21.40
CA ALA A 34 16.20 26.87 -21.60
C ALA A 34 17.23 27.46 -20.60
N MET A 35 17.20 27.04 -19.35
CA MET A 35 18.15 27.50 -18.32
C MET A 35 19.60 27.09 -18.58
N GLN A 36 19.87 26.03 -19.37
CA GLN A 36 21.22 25.64 -19.77
C GLN A 36 21.92 26.72 -20.62
N SER A 37 21.14 27.53 -21.32
CA SER A 37 21.68 28.64 -22.15
C SER A 37 21.84 29.95 -21.36
N TRP A 38 21.38 29.99 -20.09
CA TRP A 38 21.43 31.20 -19.29
C TRP A 38 22.85 31.63 -18.97
N GLN A 39 23.09 32.94 -19.09
CA GLN A 39 24.33 33.59 -18.72
C GLN A 39 24.18 34.24 -17.32
N LYS A 40 25.27 34.80 -16.81
CA LYS A 40 25.29 35.46 -15.48
C LYS A 40 24.13 36.45 -15.28
N LYS A 41 23.65 37.10 -16.34
CA LYS A 41 22.61 38.13 -16.31
C LYS A 41 21.24 37.52 -15.93
N GLU A 42 20.85 36.39 -16.55
CA GLU A 42 19.61 35.68 -16.30
C GLU A 42 19.62 35.11 -14.87
N TRP A 43 20.71 34.47 -14.49
CA TRP A 43 20.93 33.98 -13.14
C TRP A 43 20.85 35.08 -12.08
N LYS A 44 21.38 36.28 -12.34
CA LYS A 44 21.27 37.44 -11.45
C LYS A 44 19.81 37.87 -11.29
N GLN A 45 19.00 37.79 -12.34
CA GLN A 45 17.56 38.07 -12.25
C GLN A 45 16.84 37.02 -11.42
N LEU A 46 17.13 35.73 -11.64
CA LEU A 46 16.55 34.65 -10.83
C LEU A 46 16.87 34.83 -9.33
N VAL A 47 18.13 35.19 -8.99
CA VAL A 47 18.52 35.50 -7.59
C VAL A 47 17.74 36.68 -7.03
N LYS A 48 17.45 37.72 -7.84
CA LYS A 48 16.59 38.83 -7.40
C LYS A 48 15.14 38.39 -7.13
N LEU A 49 14.60 37.47 -7.93
CA LEU A 49 13.26 36.92 -7.72
C LEU A 49 13.16 36.05 -6.46
N LEU A 50 14.28 35.47 -5.99
CA LEU A 50 14.34 34.81 -4.68
C LEU A 50 14.15 35.75 -3.48
N ASN A 51 14.33 37.06 -3.70
CA ASN A 51 14.08 38.08 -2.66
C ASN A 51 12.63 38.61 -2.70
N ASP A 52 11.83 38.19 -3.67
CA ASP A 52 10.43 38.57 -3.84
C ASP A 52 9.50 37.49 -3.21
N ASP A 53 8.73 37.87 -2.21
CA ASP A 53 7.87 36.93 -1.47
C ASP A 53 6.83 36.22 -2.35
N SER A 54 6.41 36.82 -3.46
CA SER A 54 5.43 36.24 -4.37
C SER A 54 6.04 35.23 -5.35
N LEU A 55 7.32 35.37 -5.69
CA LEU A 55 8.01 34.59 -6.71
C LEU A 55 9.12 33.68 -6.15
N LYS A 56 9.52 33.89 -4.90
CA LYS A 56 10.63 33.16 -4.26
C LYS A 56 10.45 31.63 -4.35
N LEU A 57 9.23 31.14 -4.16
CA LEU A 57 8.96 29.69 -4.20
C LEU A 57 9.19 29.11 -5.59
N LYS A 58 8.62 29.69 -6.65
CA LYS A 58 8.83 29.24 -8.03
C LYS A 58 10.29 29.35 -8.43
N SER A 59 10.94 30.44 -8.06
CA SER A 59 12.35 30.70 -8.34
C SER A 59 13.28 29.70 -7.65
N SER A 60 12.98 29.32 -6.41
CA SER A 60 13.75 28.31 -5.69
C SER A 60 13.63 26.92 -6.30
N TYR A 61 12.41 26.52 -6.69
CA TYR A 61 12.21 25.25 -7.39
C TYR A 61 12.91 25.23 -8.75
N ALA A 62 12.87 26.33 -9.51
CA ALA A 62 13.56 26.42 -10.78
C ALA A 62 15.08 26.29 -10.60
N MET A 63 15.66 27.01 -9.62
CA MET A 63 17.10 26.93 -9.30
C MET A 63 17.48 25.50 -8.89
N ASN A 64 16.74 24.92 -7.96
CA ASN A 64 17.00 23.55 -7.47
C ASN A 64 16.91 22.51 -8.58
N ALA A 65 15.86 22.54 -9.42
CA ALA A 65 15.71 21.61 -10.53
C ALA A 65 16.85 21.69 -11.53
N PHE A 66 17.29 22.92 -11.85
CA PHE A 66 18.41 23.11 -12.73
C PHE A 66 19.74 22.65 -12.11
N VAL A 67 20.00 22.96 -10.84
CA VAL A 67 21.21 22.54 -10.12
C VAL A 67 21.32 21.02 -10.06
N HIS A 68 20.22 20.32 -9.80
CA HIS A 68 20.19 18.85 -9.85
C HIS A 68 20.53 18.30 -11.23
N GLU A 69 20.07 18.93 -12.31
CA GLU A 69 20.45 18.56 -13.66
C GLU A 69 21.93 18.88 -13.95
N ALA A 70 22.37 20.07 -13.57
CA ALA A 70 23.75 20.51 -13.76
C ALA A 70 24.75 19.62 -13.01
N ALA A 71 24.38 19.12 -11.83
CA ALA A 71 25.23 18.22 -11.04
C ALA A 71 25.57 16.90 -11.74
N LEU A 72 24.77 16.48 -12.73
CA LEU A 72 24.99 15.29 -13.56
C LEU A 72 26.01 15.53 -14.68
N HIS A 73 26.33 16.80 -15.00
CA HIS A 73 27.16 17.17 -16.13
C HIS A 73 28.39 17.97 -15.67
N PRO A 74 29.61 17.41 -15.67
CA PRO A 74 30.80 18.02 -15.05
C PRO A 74 31.10 19.46 -15.50
N VAL A 75 30.93 19.78 -16.78
CA VAL A 75 31.17 21.13 -17.32
C VAL A 75 30.13 22.12 -16.83
N LEU A 76 28.84 21.73 -16.92
CA LEU A 76 27.73 22.56 -16.50
C LEU A 76 27.74 22.77 -14.97
N LYS A 77 28.06 21.70 -14.22
CA LYS A 77 28.27 21.72 -12.77
C LYS A 77 29.24 22.82 -12.34
N LYS A 78 30.45 22.83 -12.95
CA LYS A 78 31.50 23.83 -12.65
C LYS A 78 31.07 25.24 -13.02
N GLN A 79 30.46 25.42 -14.19
CA GLN A 79 29.97 26.73 -14.65
C GLN A 79 28.90 27.28 -13.71
N THR A 80 27.92 26.46 -13.34
CA THR A 80 26.82 26.83 -12.44
C THR A 80 27.32 27.18 -11.03
N ALA A 81 28.25 26.37 -10.47
CA ALA A 81 28.89 26.66 -9.20
C ALA A 81 29.59 28.03 -9.19
N THR A 82 30.36 28.32 -10.25
CA THR A 82 31.07 29.60 -10.39
C THR A 82 30.10 30.79 -10.49
N ILE A 83 29.01 30.64 -11.25
CA ILE A 83 27.96 31.66 -11.38
C ILE A 83 27.29 31.92 -10.04
N LEU A 84 26.79 30.88 -9.37
CA LEU A 84 26.06 31.01 -8.11
C LEU A 84 26.95 31.57 -6.99
N ALA A 85 28.19 31.10 -6.87
CA ALA A 85 29.13 31.64 -5.90
C ALA A 85 29.40 33.14 -6.14
N GLY A 86 29.51 33.56 -7.40
CA GLY A 86 29.70 34.98 -7.79
C GLY A 86 28.44 35.84 -7.65
N LEU A 87 27.27 35.26 -7.43
CA LEU A 87 25.99 35.95 -7.21
C LEU A 87 25.52 35.94 -5.76
N TYR A 88 26.26 35.33 -4.85
CA TYR A 88 25.89 35.27 -3.43
C TYR A 88 25.61 36.67 -2.80
N SER A 89 26.39 37.67 -3.20
CA SER A 89 26.21 39.06 -2.74
C SER A 89 24.95 39.76 -3.28
N GLU A 90 24.31 39.22 -4.31
CA GLU A 90 23.04 39.72 -4.87
C GLU A 90 21.82 39.19 -4.09
N ALA A 91 22.01 38.12 -3.33
CA ALA A 91 21.01 37.60 -2.42
C ALA A 91 20.95 38.50 -1.17
N THR A 92 19.77 39.06 -0.88
CA THR A 92 19.60 40.06 0.19
C THR A 92 18.85 39.53 1.41
N THR A 93 18.09 38.43 1.24
CA THR A 93 17.35 37.79 2.35
C THR A 93 18.12 36.61 2.91
N PHE A 94 17.81 36.24 4.16
CA PHE A 94 18.32 35.00 4.76
C PHE A 94 18.04 33.81 3.86
N TYR A 95 16.79 33.70 3.39
CA TYR A 95 16.31 32.62 2.54
C TYR A 95 17.10 32.47 1.25
N SER A 96 17.28 33.57 0.49
CA SER A 96 18.00 33.51 -0.78
C SER A 96 19.49 33.18 -0.61
N LYS A 97 20.11 33.62 0.48
CA LYS A 97 21.50 33.27 0.84
C LYS A 97 21.63 31.79 1.23
N GLU A 98 20.74 31.32 2.09
CA GLU A 98 20.72 29.92 2.53
C GLU A 98 20.51 28.98 1.35
N LEU A 99 19.57 29.30 0.43
CA LEU A 99 19.35 28.53 -0.76
C LEU A 99 20.61 28.42 -1.63
N ILE A 100 21.29 29.54 -1.89
CA ILE A 100 22.54 29.51 -2.68
C ILE A 100 23.60 28.64 -2.00
N ILE A 101 23.77 28.73 -0.68
CA ILE A 101 24.69 27.86 0.07
C ILE A 101 24.33 26.39 -0.14
N LYS A 102 23.03 26.05 -0.05
CA LYS A 102 22.52 24.70 -0.24
C LYS A 102 22.78 24.19 -1.66
N GLU A 103 22.48 24.99 -2.68
CA GLU A 103 22.73 24.60 -4.07
C GLU A 103 24.22 24.43 -4.37
N LEU A 104 25.08 25.25 -3.80
CA LEU A 104 26.53 25.09 -3.90
C LEU A 104 27.03 23.81 -3.24
N SER A 105 26.36 23.29 -2.22
CA SER A 105 26.72 22.01 -1.61
C SER A 105 26.56 20.82 -2.56
N LEU A 106 25.61 20.90 -3.51
CA LEU A 106 25.37 19.89 -4.53
C LEU A 106 26.35 20.00 -5.70
N LEU A 107 26.77 21.22 -6.03
CA LEU A 107 27.63 21.49 -7.16
C LEU A 107 29.12 21.24 -6.88
N GLY A 108 29.57 21.34 -5.64
CA GLY A 108 30.88 20.91 -5.15
C GLY A 108 32.09 21.30 -6.01
N ASP A 109 32.36 22.62 -6.19
CA ASP A 109 33.50 23.14 -6.96
C ASP A 109 34.40 24.03 -6.10
N ASP A 110 35.64 24.29 -6.54
CA ASP A 110 36.59 25.16 -5.84
C ASP A 110 36.07 26.58 -5.62
N ALA A 111 35.27 27.12 -6.55
CA ALA A 111 34.63 28.41 -6.38
C ALA A 111 33.62 28.40 -5.20
N ALA A 112 32.85 27.33 -5.04
CA ALA A 112 31.97 27.11 -3.93
C ALA A 112 32.74 26.98 -2.61
N VAL A 113 33.81 26.17 -2.60
CA VAL A 113 34.68 25.98 -1.41
C VAL A 113 35.24 27.31 -0.92
N LYS A 114 35.72 28.18 -1.81
CA LYS A 114 36.27 29.49 -1.45
C LYS A 114 35.23 30.39 -0.76
N LEU A 115 34.00 30.47 -1.31
CA LEU A 115 32.93 31.25 -0.73
C LEU A 115 32.52 30.67 0.65
N LEU A 116 32.26 29.37 0.70
CA LEU A 116 31.82 28.69 1.92
C LEU A 116 32.87 28.79 3.04
N THR A 117 34.16 28.72 2.71
CA THR A 117 35.24 28.91 3.69
C THR A 117 35.21 30.32 4.29
N ASN A 118 34.89 31.34 3.52
CA ASN A 118 34.73 32.69 4.04
C ASN A 118 33.51 32.81 4.98
N LEU A 119 32.43 32.12 4.63
CA LEU A 119 31.20 32.10 5.41
C LEU A 119 31.30 31.32 6.73
N LEU A 120 32.33 30.50 6.94
CA LEU A 120 32.60 29.89 8.25
C LEU A 120 32.83 30.90 9.37
N LYS A 121 33.15 32.18 9.02
CA LYS A 121 33.33 33.28 9.98
C LYS A 121 32.06 34.12 10.17
N ASP A 122 31.04 33.89 9.40
CA ASP A 122 29.77 34.60 9.46
C ASP A 122 28.88 34.03 10.56
N GLU A 123 28.47 34.83 11.53
CA GLU A 123 27.67 34.37 12.67
C GLU A 123 26.33 33.76 12.25
N THR A 124 25.77 34.23 11.15
CA THR A 124 24.46 33.77 10.63
C THR A 124 24.56 32.49 9.81
N PHE A 125 25.61 32.35 8.98
CA PHE A 125 25.70 31.30 7.98
C PHE A 125 26.82 30.26 8.21
N ASN A 126 27.58 30.37 9.32
CA ASN A 126 28.66 29.42 9.59
C ASN A 126 28.22 27.97 9.64
N GLY A 127 27.06 27.67 10.24
CA GLY A 127 26.52 26.32 10.31
C GLY A 127 26.08 25.79 8.93
N ASN A 128 25.48 26.63 8.08
CA ASN A 128 25.10 26.27 6.72
C ASN A 128 26.35 26.03 5.86
N ALA A 129 27.35 26.90 5.99
CA ALA A 129 28.62 26.77 5.26
C ALA A 129 29.40 25.51 5.67
N ALA A 130 29.44 25.21 6.98
CA ALA A 130 30.12 24.02 7.49
C ALA A 130 29.46 22.73 6.95
N ARG A 131 28.11 22.65 6.99
CA ARG A 131 27.36 21.53 6.42
C ARG A 131 27.58 21.39 4.90
N ALA A 132 27.61 22.52 4.17
CA ALA A 132 27.83 22.52 2.74
C ALA A 132 29.23 22.02 2.40
N LEU A 133 30.28 22.47 3.08
CA LEU A 133 31.65 21.97 2.91
C LEU A 133 31.78 20.48 3.22
N ALA A 134 31.11 19.97 4.28
CA ALA A 134 31.08 18.56 4.59
C ALA A 134 30.41 17.74 3.47
N SER A 135 29.33 18.27 2.88
CA SER A 135 28.62 17.64 1.75
C SER A 135 29.46 17.60 0.47
N ILE A 136 30.22 18.64 0.19
CA ILE A 136 31.14 18.71 -0.96
C ILE A 136 32.23 17.62 -0.85
N HIS A 137 32.72 17.35 0.34
CA HIS A 137 33.60 16.22 0.69
C HIS A 137 34.89 16.13 -0.15
N THR A 138 35.40 17.25 -0.69
CA THR A 138 36.71 17.30 -1.35
C THR A 138 37.83 17.54 -0.33
N GLU A 139 39.09 17.20 -0.69
CA GLU A 139 40.24 17.48 0.17
C GLU A 139 40.32 18.98 0.55
N ASN A 140 40.04 19.88 -0.37
CA ASN A 140 40.03 21.32 -0.13
C ASN A 140 38.92 21.75 0.83
N ALA A 141 37.72 21.15 0.73
CA ALA A 141 36.63 21.44 1.64
C ALA A 141 36.92 20.95 3.05
N ILE A 142 37.46 19.73 3.19
CA ILE A 142 37.87 19.15 4.47
C ILE A 142 39.01 19.94 5.10
N ALA A 143 40.02 20.34 4.32
CA ALA A 143 41.11 21.18 4.79
C ALA A 143 40.61 22.55 5.29
N SER A 144 39.60 23.14 4.62
CA SER A 144 38.97 24.40 5.03
C SER A 144 38.26 24.26 6.38
N LEU A 145 37.52 23.18 6.62
CA LEU A 145 36.88 22.89 7.91
C LEU A 145 37.93 22.72 9.02
N ASN A 146 38.97 21.87 8.78
CA ASN A 146 40.03 21.62 9.76
C ASN A 146 40.79 22.91 10.13
N ASN A 147 41.07 23.79 9.15
CA ASN A 147 41.75 25.05 9.40
C ASN A 147 40.86 26.03 10.18
N ALA A 148 39.56 26.10 9.84
CA ALA A 148 38.63 26.96 10.54
C ALA A 148 38.42 26.50 12.00
N LEU A 149 38.40 25.20 12.28
CA LEU A 149 38.24 24.64 13.62
C LEU A 149 39.31 25.10 14.60
N LYS A 150 40.55 25.30 14.13
CA LYS A 150 41.68 25.74 14.97
C LYS A 150 41.44 27.09 15.65
N ASN A 151 40.68 27.96 15.00
CA ASN A 151 40.41 29.34 15.46
C ASN A 151 38.93 29.56 15.82
N ALA A 152 38.09 28.58 15.75
CA ALA A 152 36.68 28.67 16.05
C ALA A 152 36.41 28.55 17.54
N SER A 153 35.38 29.26 18.03
CA SER A 153 34.92 29.23 19.42
C SER A 153 33.39 29.16 19.48
N GLY A 154 32.84 28.86 20.66
CA GLY A 154 31.40 28.89 20.92
C GLY A 154 30.61 27.96 19.98
N GLU A 155 29.47 28.45 19.49
CA GLU A 155 28.56 27.69 18.61
C GLU A 155 29.20 27.39 17.24
N ASN A 156 30.01 28.32 16.73
CA ASN A 156 30.72 28.12 15.48
C ASN A 156 31.67 26.88 15.54
N LYS A 157 32.38 26.72 16.68
CA LYS A 157 33.22 25.52 16.88
C LYS A 157 32.42 24.23 16.86
N LYS A 158 31.24 24.23 17.49
CA LYS A 158 30.33 23.05 17.49
C LYS A 158 29.83 22.74 16.09
N ASN A 159 29.43 23.74 15.33
CA ASN A 159 28.96 23.57 13.93
C ASN A 159 30.05 22.98 13.03
N ILE A 160 31.27 23.48 13.13
CA ILE A 160 32.40 22.96 12.33
C ILE A 160 32.78 21.54 12.78
N GLN A 161 32.79 21.29 14.10
CA GLN A 161 33.09 19.93 14.62
C GLN A 161 32.02 18.92 14.12
N ALA A 162 30.73 19.26 14.24
CA ALA A 162 29.66 18.40 13.75
C ALA A 162 29.76 18.15 12.23
N ALA A 163 30.20 19.14 11.46
CA ALA A 163 30.44 18.98 10.02
C ALA A 163 31.59 18.00 9.74
N LEU A 164 32.71 18.12 10.50
CA LEU A 164 33.85 17.20 10.40
C LEU A 164 33.48 15.78 10.86
N ASP A 165 32.70 15.64 11.91
CA ASP A 165 32.18 14.36 12.38
C ASP A 165 31.36 13.68 11.28
N ASN A 166 30.55 14.45 10.51
CA ASN A 166 29.83 13.94 9.34
C ASN A 166 30.76 13.57 8.18
N VAL A 167 31.85 14.32 7.94
CA VAL A 167 32.86 14.00 6.91
C VAL A 167 33.57 12.66 7.23
N HIS A 168 33.90 12.45 8.49
CA HIS A 168 34.57 11.23 8.95
C HIS A 168 33.60 10.11 9.29
N PHE A 169 32.31 10.40 9.18
CA PHE A 169 31.27 9.39 9.35
C PHE A 169 31.34 8.40 8.19
N VAL A 170 32.19 7.39 8.30
CA VAL A 170 32.05 6.16 7.57
C VAL A 170 30.81 5.49 8.18
N LEU A 171 29.75 5.26 7.39
CA LEU A 171 28.78 4.24 7.77
C LEU A 171 29.62 3.02 8.20
N PRO A 172 29.61 2.58 9.46
CA PRO A 172 30.26 1.34 9.78
C PRO A 172 29.69 0.38 8.74
N GLU A 173 30.56 -0.25 7.96
CA GLU A 173 30.15 -1.44 7.25
C GLU A 173 29.37 -2.19 8.31
N ILE A 174 28.09 -2.47 8.02
CA ILE A 174 27.42 -3.50 8.79
C ILE A 174 28.44 -4.61 8.66
N LYS A 175 29.18 -4.88 9.73
CA LYS A 175 29.95 -6.11 9.78
C LYS A 175 28.86 -7.14 9.63
N THR A 176 28.54 -7.41 8.35
CA THR A 176 27.85 -8.61 7.99
C THR A 176 28.65 -9.61 8.76
N ALA A 177 28.05 -10.20 9.79
CA ALA A 177 28.66 -11.33 10.43
C ALA A 177 28.85 -12.28 9.26
N VAL A 178 30.00 -12.14 8.63
CA VAL A 178 30.51 -13.07 7.65
C VAL A 178 30.77 -14.28 8.53
N ASN A 179 29.73 -15.06 8.72
CA ASN A 179 29.87 -16.42 9.14
C ASN A 179 30.89 -16.97 8.15
N GLU A 180 31.94 -17.63 8.65
CA GLU A 180 33.12 -18.09 7.90
C GLU A 180 32.82 -18.92 6.64
N ASN A 181 31.54 -19.10 6.29
CA ASN A 181 30.96 -19.76 5.13
C ASN A 181 30.19 -18.80 4.20
N LYS A 182 30.66 -17.58 3.88
CA LYS A 182 30.15 -16.72 2.79
C LYS A 182 28.62 -16.80 2.49
N LYS A 183 27.76 -16.91 3.49
CA LYS A 183 26.31 -16.79 3.30
C LYS A 183 25.95 -15.32 3.32
N THR A 184 25.51 -14.78 2.20
CA THR A 184 24.89 -13.46 2.11
C THR A 184 23.66 -13.47 3.02
N ILE A 185 23.61 -12.60 4.04
CA ILE A 185 22.44 -12.48 4.92
C ILE A 185 21.29 -11.86 4.14
N THR A 186 20.07 -12.31 4.39
CA THR A 186 18.88 -11.81 3.72
C THR A 186 18.47 -10.42 4.24
N HIS A 187 17.61 -9.72 3.50
CA HIS A 187 17.01 -8.46 3.96
C HIS A 187 16.25 -8.62 5.29
N ALA A 188 15.58 -9.76 5.49
CA ALA A 188 14.87 -10.05 6.72
C ALA A 188 15.85 -10.19 7.91
N GLN A 189 16.95 -10.92 7.73
CA GLN A 189 18.01 -11.02 8.74
C GLN A 189 18.67 -9.68 9.02
N GLN A 190 18.95 -8.88 7.99
CA GLN A 190 19.48 -7.53 8.17
C GLN A 190 18.52 -6.67 9.01
N LEU A 191 17.22 -6.74 8.75
CA LEU A 191 16.23 -5.98 9.49
C LEU A 191 16.16 -6.41 10.97
N LEU A 192 16.19 -7.71 11.25
CA LEU A 192 16.25 -8.21 12.64
C LEU A 192 17.47 -7.68 13.40
N LEU A 193 18.65 -7.67 12.76
CA LEU A 193 19.87 -7.09 13.35
C LEU A 193 19.71 -5.59 13.64
N LEU A 194 19.13 -4.84 12.71
CA LEU A 194 18.88 -3.40 12.91
C LEU A 194 17.85 -3.14 14.02
N GLN A 195 16.85 -4.01 14.18
CA GLN A 195 15.91 -3.93 15.29
C GLN A 195 16.62 -4.16 16.63
N ASP A 196 17.49 -5.18 16.73
CA ASP A 196 18.29 -5.46 17.92
C ASP A 196 19.29 -4.34 18.23
N GLU A 197 19.90 -3.74 17.19
CA GLU A 197 20.76 -2.56 17.35
C GLU A 197 19.95 -1.37 17.87
N MET A 198 18.73 -1.14 17.37
CA MET A 198 17.88 -0.03 17.81
C MET A 198 17.48 -0.15 19.28
N GLU A 199 17.20 -1.36 19.77
CA GLU A 199 16.89 -1.62 21.18
C GLU A 199 18.08 -1.30 22.10
N LYS A 200 19.31 -1.44 21.61
CA LYS A 200 20.56 -1.19 22.35
C LYS A 200 21.08 0.23 22.20
N ALA A 201 20.66 0.94 21.16
CA ALA A 201 21.16 2.28 20.85
C ALA A 201 20.70 3.30 21.90
N THR A 202 21.67 4.01 22.49
CA THR A 202 21.42 4.97 23.58
C THR A 202 21.44 6.42 23.13
N ASN A 203 21.99 6.73 21.96
CA ASN A 203 22.11 8.10 21.47
C ASN A 203 21.47 8.30 20.09
N TYR A 204 21.19 9.55 19.78
CA TYR A 204 20.54 9.98 18.54
C TYR A 204 21.31 9.56 17.27
N ILE A 205 22.64 9.67 17.26
CA ILE A 205 23.45 9.41 16.07
C ILE A 205 23.37 7.95 15.68
N GLU A 206 23.47 7.03 16.65
CA GLU A 206 23.31 5.60 16.44
C GLU A 206 21.91 5.25 15.89
N LYS A 207 20.87 5.78 16.55
CA LYS A 207 19.48 5.55 16.14
C LYS A 207 19.24 6.06 14.71
N LYS A 208 19.71 7.27 14.36
CA LYS A 208 19.62 7.83 13.02
C LYS A 208 20.34 6.96 11.98
N ARG A 209 21.55 6.48 12.30
CA ARG A 209 22.30 5.54 11.44
C ARG A 209 21.49 4.28 11.14
N ILE A 210 20.88 3.72 12.16
CA ILE A 210 20.05 2.51 12.03
C ILE A 210 18.86 2.76 11.09
N LEU A 211 18.17 3.89 11.25
CA LEU A 211 17.06 4.26 10.35
C LEU A 211 17.52 4.43 8.90
N VAL A 212 18.67 5.08 8.67
CA VAL A 212 19.25 5.22 7.34
C VAL A 212 19.65 3.86 6.76
N SER A 213 20.15 2.94 7.57
CA SER A 213 20.44 1.57 7.12
C SER A 213 19.17 0.82 6.75
N ALA A 214 18.13 0.93 7.57
CA ALA A 214 16.83 0.30 7.30
C ALA A 214 16.16 0.86 6.02
N SER A 215 16.40 2.14 5.67
CA SER A 215 15.88 2.74 4.43
C SER A 215 16.38 2.08 3.14
N LYS A 216 17.45 1.30 3.22
CA LYS A 216 18.04 0.56 2.08
C LYS A 216 17.43 -0.84 1.92
N ILE A 217 16.67 -1.29 2.90
CA ILE A 217 15.99 -2.58 2.88
C ILE A 217 14.57 -2.36 2.33
N PRO A 218 14.22 -2.94 1.16
CA PRO A 218 12.90 -2.78 0.59
C PRO A 218 11.83 -3.55 1.39
N GLY A 219 10.56 -3.15 1.23
CA GLY A 219 9.42 -3.90 1.68
C GLY A 219 8.76 -3.38 2.96
N PHE A 220 7.63 -4.00 3.27
CA PHE A 220 6.73 -3.61 4.36
C PHE A 220 7.40 -3.63 5.75
N GLY A 221 8.25 -4.62 6.02
CA GLY A 221 8.91 -4.76 7.32
C GLY A 221 9.80 -3.57 7.69
N SER A 222 10.62 -3.09 6.75
CA SER A 222 11.48 -1.91 6.96
C SER A 222 10.67 -0.63 7.10
N PHE A 223 9.58 -0.48 6.32
CA PHE A 223 8.65 0.63 6.47
C PHE A 223 8.07 0.67 7.89
N MET A 224 7.54 -0.45 8.39
CA MET A 224 6.95 -0.53 9.73
C MET A 224 7.98 -0.34 10.84
N PHE A 225 9.20 -0.84 10.66
CA PHE A 225 10.29 -0.60 11.60
C PHE A 225 10.60 0.89 11.73
N VAL A 226 10.79 1.59 10.62
CA VAL A 226 11.08 3.04 10.62
C VAL A 226 9.88 3.84 11.13
N SER A 227 8.65 3.44 10.81
CA SER A 227 7.43 4.16 11.22
C SER A 227 7.26 4.27 12.74
N LYS A 228 7.80 3.34 13.52
CA LYS A 228 7.81 3.42 14.99
C LYS A 228 8.52 4.69 15.49
N SER A 229 9.56 5.13 14.80
CA SER A 229 10.32 6.34 15.13
C SER A 229 9.60 7.65 14.81
N LEU A 230 8.42 7.61 14.14
CA LEU A 230 7.57 8.80 13.99
C LEU A 230 7.02 9.34 15.32
N ALA A 231 7.12 8.57 16.40
CA ALA A 231 6.71 8.99 17.74
C ALA A 231 7.87 9.61 18.57
N ASP A 232 9.11 9.42 18.13
CA ASP A 232 10.31 9.96 18.82
C ASP A 232 10.59 11.38 18.31
N GLU A 233 10.49 12.37 19.18
CA GLU A 233 10.66 13.79 18.82
C GLU A 233 12.03 14.09 18.20
N ASN A 234 13.06 13.32 18.53
CA ASN A 234 14.40 13.49 17.98
C ASN A 234 14.58 12.85 16.60
N LEU A 235 13.80 11.80 16.28
CA LEU A 235 13.95 10.99 15.06
C LEU A 235 12.82 11.18 14.06
N ASN A 236 11.71 11.79 14.47
CA ASN A 236 10.45 11.81 13.72
C ASN A 236 10.59 12.43 12.32
N LYS A 237 11.43 13.46 12.16
CA LYS A 237 11.66 14.13 10.88
C LYS A 237 12.38 13.22 9.89
N GLU A 238 13.44 12.56 10.32
CA GLU A 238 14.16 11.56 9.53
C GLU A 238 13.27 10.39 9.19
N ALA A 239 12.55 9.86 10.18
CA ALA A 239 11.62 8.76 9.98
C ALA A 239 10.54 9.14 8.96
N ALA A 240 9.96 10.33 9.03
CA ALA A 240 8.95 10.82 8.10
C ALA A 240 9.45 10.85 6.65
N LEU A 241 10.67 11.33 6.42
CA LEU A 241 11.28 11.34 5.09
C LEU A 241 11.54 9.93 4.57
N ILE A 242 12.02 9.03 5.44
CA ILE A 242 12.34 7.65 5.06
C ILE A 242 11.05 6.88 4.72
N VAL A 243 10.03 6.87 5.57
CA VAL A 243 8.77 6.15 5.31
C VAL A 243 8.08 6.68 4.05
N THR A 244 8.12 7.99 3.82
CA THR A 244 7.57 8.58 2.60
C THR A 244 8.29 8.07 1.35
N ARG A 245 9.63 8.05 1.35
CA ARG A 245 10.41 7.52 0.23
C ARG A 245 10.15 6.04 -0.01
N LEU A 246 10.15 5.23 1.04
CA LEU A 246 9.87 3.79 0.94
C LEU A 246 8.50 3.54 0.30
N ALA A 247 7.44 4.21 0.78
CA ALA A 247 6.10 4.03 0.24
C ALA A 247 5.94 4.53 -1.20
N LEU A 248 6.61 5.62 -1.58
CA LEU A 248 6.56 6.14 -2.95
C LEU A 248 7.36 5.30 -3.96
N THR A 249 8.35 4.51 -3.49
CA THR A 249 9.19 3.68 -4.36
C THR A 249 8.71 2.23 -4.46
N ASP A 250 8.08 1.71 -3.42
CA ASP A 250 7.60 0.32 -3.36
C ASP A 250 6.06 0.27 -3.29
N LYS A 251 5.43 -0.04 -4.41
CA LYS A 251 3.96 -0.15 -4.53
C LYS A 251 3.34 -1.27 -3.68
N GLN A 252 4.13 -2.18 -3.13
CA GLN A 252 3.65 -3.23 -2.23
C GLN A 252 3.46 -2.71 -0.80
N ILE A 253 4.02 -1.55 -0.46
CA ILE A 253 3.84 -0.90 0.82
C ILE A 253 2.49 -0.16 0.81
N LYS A 254 1.45 -0.85 1.26
CA LYS A 254 0.06 -0.34 1.29
C LYS A 254 -0.73 -0.96 2.44
N GLY A 255 -1.80 -0.27 2.84
CA GLY A 255 -2.72 -0.72 3.89
C GLY A 255 -3.01 0.36 4.94
N ALA A 256 -3.89 0.04 5.88
CA ALA A 256 -4.33 0.96 6.93
C ALA A 256 -3.17 1.45 7.82
N GLU A 257 -2.27 0.55 8.20
CA GLU A 257 -1.07 0.89 9.00
C GLU A 257 -0.13 1.82 8.21
N VAL A 258 0.04 1.55 6.91
CA VAL A 258 0.85 2.40 6.03
C VAL A 258 0.23 3.78 5.90
N ARG A 259 -1.08 3.87 5.67
CA ARG A 259 -1.82 5.12 5.61
C ARG A 259 -1.63 5.93 6.89
N THR A 260 -1.87 5.33 8.05
CA THR A 260 -1.72 5.98 9.35
C THR A 260 -0.30 6.55 9.56
N ALA A 261 0.72 5.75 9.20
CA ALA A 261 2.11 6.20 9.31
C ALA A 261 2.42 7.36 8.35
N LEU A 262 1.92 7.31 7.10
CA LEU A 262 2.14 8.35 6.10
C LEU A 262 1.37 9.64 6.42
N GLU A 263 0.16 9.57 6.96
CA GLU A 263 -0.59 10.74 7.45
C GLU A 263 0.17 11.43 8.60
N LYS A 264 0.73 10.65 9.53
CA LYS A 264 1.60 11.18 10.57
C LYS A 264 2.88 11.79 10.00
N ALA A 265 3.53 11.11 9.06
CA ALA A 265 4.73 11.62 8.38
C ALA A 265 4.46 12.93 7.64
N MET A 266 3.32 13.06 6.97
CA MET A 266 2.93 14.27 6.25
C MET A 266 2.88 15.50 7.16
N ASN A 267 2.43 15.32 8.41
CA ASN A 267 2.37 16.41 9.41
C ASN A 267 3.75 16.76 9.99
N LEU A 268 4.76 15.94 9.78
CA LEU A 268 6.13 16.13 10.27
C LEU A 268 7.08 16.67 9.20
N ILE A 269 6.68 16.59 7.93
CA ILE A 269 7.48 17.08 6.80
C ILE A 269 7.16 18.55 6.58
N HIS A 270 8.10 19.43 6.94
CA HIS A 270 7.99 20.87 6.80
C HIS A 270 9.17 21.44 6.02
N GLY A 271 8.97 22.62 5.44
CA GLY A 271 9.96 23.38 4.69
C GLY A 271 9.64 23.43 3.20
N GLU A 272 10.18 24.42 2.54
CA GLU A 272 9.88 24.72 1.13
C GLU A 272 10.35 23.62 0.19
N ASP A 273 11.50 23.00 0.47
CA ASP A 273 12.02 21.84 -0.29
C ASP A 273 11.14 20.60 -0.18
N SER A 274 10.24 20.57 0.79
CA SER A 274 9.37 19.44 1.07
C SER A 274 8.03 19.53 0.32
N ALA A 275 7.69 20.66 -0.28
CA ALA A 275 6.37 20.87 -0.87
C ALA A 275 6.04 19.86 -1.97
N VAL A 276 7.00 19.55 -2.84
CA VAL A 276 6.84 18.51 -3.89
C VAL A 276 6.66 17.12 -3.28
N LEU A 277 7.43 16.81 -2.23
CA LEU A 277 7.30 15.53 -1.53
C LEU A 277 5.94 15.39 -0.85
N VAL A 278 5.46 16.45 -0.22
CA VAL A 278 4.12 16.50 0.41
C VAL A 278 3.01 16.35 -0.64
N LEU A 279 3.15 16.99 -1.82
CA LEU A 279 2.19 16.82 -2.93
C LEU A 279 2.16 15.37 -3.43
N LYS A 280 3.32 14.75 -3.65
CA LYS A 280 3.41 13.33 -4.03
C LYS A 280 2.81 12.43 -2.96
N LEU A 281 3.06 12.73 -1.68
CA LEU A 281 2.51 11.97 -0.57
C LEU A 281 0.98 12.10 -0.48
N LYS A 282 0.44 13.32 -0.66
CA LYS A 282 -1.01 13.56 -0.73
C LYS A 282 -1.67 12.78 -1.87
N ALA A 283 -1.05 12.79 -3.06
CA ALA A 283 -1.54 12.01 -4.19
C ALA A 283 -1.49 10.50 -3.88
N HIS A 284 -0.38 10.01 -3.33
CA HIS A 284 -0.23 8.61 -2.95
C HIS A 284 -1.27 8.17 -1.89
N LEU A 285 -1.52 9.00 -0.86
CA LEU A 285 -2.53 8.72 0.17
C LEU A 285 -3.94 8.56 -0.39
N LYS A 286 -4.29 9.24 -1.49
CA LYS A 286 -5.59 9.06 -2.16
C LYS A 286 -5.73 7.66 -2.78
N THR A 287 -4.62 7.04 -3.19
CA THR A 287 -4.62 5.69 -3.80
C THR A 287 -4.58 4.58 -2.76
N LEU A 288 -4.22 4.88 -1.51
CA LEU A 288 -4.14 3.87 -0.47
C LEU A 288 -5.52 3.51 0.08
N PRO A 289 -5.85 2.23 0.22
CA PRO A 289 -7.08 1.79 0.83
C PRO A 289 -7.13 2.15 2.31
N TYR A 290 -8.33 2.37 2.85
CA TYR A 290 -8.55 2.62 4.27
C TYR A 290 -8.60 1.33 5.10
N ASP A 291 -9.10 0.25 4.50
CA ASP A 291 -9.50 -1.00 5.16
C ASP A 291 -8.79 -2.24 4.61
N TYR A 292 -7.88 -2.04 3.66
CA TYR A 292 -7.19 -3.11 2.94
C TYR A 292 -5.68 -3.01 3.12
N GLY A 293 -5.00 -4.16 3.07
CA GLY A 293 -3.55 -4.27 3.24
C GLY A 293 -3.18 -4.85 4.61
N PHE A 294 -1.96 -4.67 5.01
CA PHE A 294 -1.52 -5.16 6.31
C PHE A 294 -2.12 -4.36 7.45
N ILE A 295 -2.64 -5.07 8.44
CA ILE A 295 -3.08 -4.57 9.74
C ILE A 295 -2.25 -5.22 10.85
N SER A 296 -2.07 -4.52 11.96
CA SER A 296 -1.42 -5.07 13.15
C SER A 296 -2.39 -5.94 13.93
N LEU A 297 -2.01 -7.19 14.22
CA LEU A 297 -2.74 -8.08 15.13
C LEU A 297 -2.39 -7.84 16.59
N PHE A 298 -1.29 -7.18 16.87
CA PHE A 298 -0.85 -6.86 18.23
C PHE A 298 -0.40 -5.41 18.33
N ASN A 299 -1.04 -4.66 19.21
CA ASN A 299 -0.83 -3.22 19.38
C ASN A 299 0.36 -2.85 20.29
N GLY A 300 1.06 -3.86 20.85
CA GLY A 300 2.17 -3.70 21.79
C GLY A 300 1.77 -3.29 23.21
N LYS A 301 0.47 -3.22 23.53
CA LYS A 301 -0.03 -2.72 24.83
C LYS A 301 -0.89 -3.73 25.59
N ASP A 302 -1.76 -4.42 24.88
CA ASP A 302 -2.73 -5.34 25.46
C ASP A 302 -3.10 -6.46 24.48
N LEU A 303 -4.01 -7.35 24.87
CA LEU A 303 -4.46 -8.49 24.09
C LEU A 303 -5.70 -8.17 23.23
N SER A 304 -5.97 -6.91 22.92
CA SER A 304 -7.01 -6.55 21.95
C SER A 304 -6.83 -7.32 20.65
N ASN A 305 -7.90 -7.83 20.06
CA ASN A 305 -7.94 -8.75 18.91
C ASN A 305 -7.55 -10.22 19.22
N TRP A 306 -7.25 -10.55 20.47
CA TRP A 306 -6.90 -11.90 20.89
C TRP A 306 -7.82 -12.38 22.01
N LYS A 307 -8.10 -13.68 22.01
CA LYS A 307 -8.90 -14.37 23.04
C LYS A 307 -8.37 -15.77 23.29
N ALA A 308 -8.74 -16.32 24.44
CA ALA A 308 -8.45 -17.71 24.74
C ALA A 308 -9.16 -18.64 23.75
N LEU A 309 -8.50 -19.70 23.36
CA LEU A 309 -9.05 -20.69 22.44
C LEU A 309 -10.14 -21.51 23.11
N VAL A 310 -11.27 -21.70 22.43
CA VAL A 310 -12.33 -22.63 22.78
C VAL A 310 -12.26 -23.84 21.86
N ALA A 311 -11.84 -25.00 22.34
CA ALA A 311 -11.87 -26.28 21.61
C ALA A 311 -11.30 -26.20 20.18
N ASN A 312 -11.39 -27.25 19.38
CA ASN A 312 -11.04 -27.24 17.96
C ASN A 312 -12.19 -26.75 17.08
N PRO A 313 -11.94 -26.38 15.82
CA PRO A 313 -12.97 -25.84 14.92
C PRO A 313 -14.18 -26.76 14.71
N ILE A 314 -14.00 -28.09 14.68
CA ILE A 314 -15.11 -29.05 14.51
C ILE A 314 -16.06 -29.01 15.70
N VAL A 315 -15.50 -28.89 16.89
CA VAL A 315 -16.31 -28.79 18.13
C VAL A 315 -16.99 -27.43 18.17
N ARG A 316 -16.27 -26.34 17.87
CA ARG A 316 -16.85 -24.99 17.82
C ARG A 316 -18.02 -24.86 16.83
N SER A 317 -17.91 -25.49 15.66
CA SER A 317 -18.95 -25.43 14.62
C SER A 317 -20.27 -26.08 15.04
N LYS A 318 -20.26 -26.92 16.08
CA LYS A 318 -21.46 -27.57 16.66
C LYS A 318 -22.08 -26.78 17.81
N MET A 319 -21.42 -25.75 18.30
CA MET A 319 -21.93 -24.88 19.37
C MET A 319 -22.88 -23.84 18.79
N ASN A 320 -23.96 -23.55 19.48
CA ASN A 320 -24.74 -22.34 19.20
C ASN A 320 -24.04 -21.11 19.81
N ASP A 321 -24.42 -19.91 19.37
CA ASP A 321 -23.77 -18.65 19.77
C ASP A 321 -23.74 -18.49 21.32
N SER A 322 -24.81 -18.81 22.02
CA SER A 322 -24.85 -18.68 23.49
C SER A 322 -23.88 -19.62 24.17
N ALA A 323 -23.77 -20.86 23.71
CA ALA A 323 -22.82 -21.85 24.24
C ALA A 323 -21.36 -21.43 23.94
N LEU A 324 -21.10 -20.90 22.74
CA LEU A 324 -19.78 -20.41 22.37
C LEU A 324 -19.36 -19.23 23.25
N VAL A 325 -20.22 -18.23 23.43
CA VAL A 325 -19.95 -17.05 24.27
C VAL A 325 -19.70 -17.46 25.73
N ALA A 326 -20.48 -18.42 26.25
CA ALA A 326 -20.27 -18.95 27.62
C ALA A 326 -18.91 -19.67 27.74
N ALA A 327 -18.54 -20.49 26.75
CA ALA A 327 -17.27 -21.19 26.71
C ALA A 327 -16.09 -20.23 26.58
N GLU A 328 -16.20 -19.20 25.75
CA GLU A 328 -15.17 -18.14 25.59
C GLU A 328 -14.92 -17.38 26.89
N LYS A 329 -15.99 -17.05 27.64
CA LYS A 329 -15.85 -16.41 28.95
C LYS A 329 -15.06 -17.29 29.93
N ILE A 330 -15.37 -18.58 29.98
CA ILE A 330 -14.67 -19.54 30.84
C ILE A 330 -13.20 -19.67 30.40
N ALA A 331 -12.94 -19.80 29.10
CA ALA A 331 -11.61 -19.92 28.59
C ALA A 331 -10.76 -18.68 28.91
N ASN A 332 -11.30 -17.46 28.67
CA ASN A 332 -10.61 -16.21 28.96
C ASN A 332 -10.26 -16.04 30.46
N GLU A 333 -11.14 -16.46 31.36
CA GLU A 333 -10.81 -16.43 32.79
C GLU A 333 -9.77 -17.48 33.17
N LYS A 334 -9.81 -18.67 32.56
CA LYS A 334 -8.85 -19.76 32.80
C LYS A 334 -7.42 -19.39 32.35
N THR A 335 -7.28 -18.73 31.23
CA THR A 335 -5.97 -18.38 30.63
C THR A 335 -5.46 -17.00 31.02
N LYS A 336 -6.12 -16.36 31.98
CA LYS A 336 -5.75 -15.04 32.48
C LYS A 336 -4.35 -15.07 33.10
N GLY A 337 -3.41 -14.35 32.47
CA GLY A 337 -2.00 -14.31 32.88
C GLY A 337 -1.08 -15.31 32.19
N ASP A 338 -1.60 -16.26 31.41
CA ASP A 338 -0.80 -17.20 30.61
C ASP A 338 -0.16 -16.51 29.41
N TRP A 339 -0.93 -15.59 28.82
CA TRP A 339 -0.47 -14.69 27.78
C TRP A 339 -0.52 -13.25 28.30
N ILE A 340 0.57 -12.51 28.13
CA ILE A 340 0.69 -11.14 28.62
C ILE A 340 1.29 -10.22 27.55
N SER A 341 0.94 -8.95 27.62
CA SER A 341 1.68 -7.90 26.94
C SER A 341 2.73 -7.35 27.89
N LYS A 342 3.99 -7.45 27.50
CA LYS A 342 5.13 -6.96 28.30
C LYS A 342 6.18 -6.34 27.40
N ASP A 343 6.59 -5.10 27.69
CA ASP A 343 7.64 -4.38 26.97
C ASP A 343 7.42 -4.33 25.43
N GLY A 344 6.16 -4.17 25.01
CA GLY A 344 5.80 -4.17 23.59
C GLY A 344 5.77 -5.55 22.93
N LEU A 345 5.91 -6.64 23.71
CA LEU A 345 5.91 -8.02 23.26
C LEU A 345 4.61 -8.72 23.69
N LEU A 346 4.12 -9.61 22.85
CA LEU A 346 3.10 -10.61 23.21
C LEU A 346 3.86 -11.86 23.69
N VAL A 347 3.66 -12.21 24.95
CA VAL A 347 4.47 -13.24 25.64
C VAL A 347 3.57 -14.35 26.15
N PHE A 348 3.92 -15.59 25.82
CA PHE A 348 3.45 -16.79 26.50
C PHE A 348 4.37 -17.11 27.68
N THR A 349 3.80 -17.28 28.87
CA THR A 349 4.56 -17.46 30.11
C THR A 349 5.05 -18.89 30.34
N GLY A 350 4.67 -19.84 29.48
CA GLY A 350 5.02 -21.24 29.57
C GLY A 350 3.91 -22.12 30.18
N HIS A 351 2.78 -21.55 30.57
CA HIS A 351 1.63 -22.27 31.15
C HIS A 351 0.35 -21.84 30.46
N GLY A 352 -0.60 -22.74 30.28
CA GLY A 352 -1.93 -22.47 29.78
C GLY A 352 -2.24 -23.01 28.39
N ASP A 353 -3.29 -22.47 27.78
CA ASP A 353 -3.84 -22.93 26.51
C ASP A 353 -3.52 -21.93 25.37
N ASN A 354 -3.76 -22.34 24.11
CA ASN A 354 -3.53 -21.51 22.92
C ASN A 354 -4.26 -20.18 22.99
N LEU A 355 -3.64 -19.16 22.42
CA LEU A 355 -4.25 -17.85 22.17
C LEU A 355 -4.73 -17.79 20.73
N ALA A 356 -5.93 -17.31 20.49
CA ALA A 356 -6.53 -17.24 19.17
C ALA A 356 -6.94 -15.81 18.81
N THR A 357 -6.91 -15.48 17.50
CA THR A 357 -7.47 -14.22 17.03
C THR A 357 -8.98 -14.15 17.26
N GLU A 358 -9.53 -12.98 17.58
CA GLU A 358 -10.99 -12.79 17.62
C GLU A 358 -11.61 -13.01 16.25
N LYS A 359 -10.98 -12.42 15.22
CA LYS A 359 -11.41 -12.53 13.81
C LYS A 359 -10.96 -13.87 13.22
N LYS A 360 -11.78 -14.41 12.31
CA LYS A 360 -11.46 -15.56 11.47
C LYS A 360 -10.91 -15.09 10.13
N TYR A 361 -9.87 -15.75 9.63
CA TYR A 361 -9.16 -15.42 8.38
C TYR A 361 -9.35 -16.55 7.36
N GLY A 362 -9.47 -16.16 6.08
CA GLY A 362 -9.43 -17.06 4.91
C GLY A 362 -8.03 -17.12 4.31
N ASP A 363 -7.87 -16.63 3.08
CA ASP A 363 -6.57 -16.46 2.46
C ASP A 363 -5.88 -15.22 3.03
N PHE A 364 -4.60 -15.32 3.33
CA PHE A 364 -3.86 -14.22 3.96
C PHE A 364 -2.36 -14.30 3.70
N GLU A 365 -1.71 -13.17 3.92
CA GLU A 365 -0.27 -13.00 4.03
C GLU A 365 0.05 -12.44 5.42
N MET A 366 1.02 -13.01 6.12
CA MET A 366 1.30 -12.69 7.51
C MET A 366 2.80 -12.53 7.75
N TYR A 367 3.18 -11.51 8.50
CA TYR A 367 4.50 -11.38 9.10
C TYR A 367 4.40 -11.56 10.60
N VAL A 368 5.37 -12.26 11.19
CA VAL A 368 5.45 -12.41 12.64
C VAL A 368 6.88 -12.66 13.06
N ASP A 369 7.39 -11.83 13.98
CA ASP A 369 8.67 -12.08 14.66
C ASP A 369 8.41 -12.93 15.90
N TRP A 370 9.26 -13.92 16.12
CA TRP A 370 9.18 -14.80 17.28
C TRP A 370 10.56 -15.08 17.88
N LYS A 371 10.58 -15.36 19.18
CA LYS A 371 11.77 -15.71 19.94
C LYS A 371 11.43 -16.74 21.02
N ILE A 372 12.22 -17.81 21.10
CA ILE A 372 12.07 -18.92 22.06
C ILE A 372 13.27 -19.00 22.95
N THR A 373 13.11 -19.73 24.06
CA THR A 373 14.19 -20.13 24.98
C THR A 373 14.70 -21.55 24.66
N GLU A 374 15.69 -22.00 25.37
CA GLU A 374 16.19 -23.38 25.26
C GLU A 374 15.06 -24.40 25.45
N LYS A 375 15.10 -25.46 24.66
CA LYS A 375 14.07 -26.49 24.54
C LYS A 375 12.70 -25.97 24.08
N GLY A 376 12.66 -24.75 23.56
CA GLY A 376 11.45 -24.11 23.09
C GLY A 376 10.73 -24.94 22.07
N ASP A 377 9.39 -24.94 22.19
CA ASP A 377 8.45 -25.56 21.27
C ASP A 377 7.20 -24.70 21.20
N ALA A 378 6.79 -24.35 20.00
CA ALA A 378 5.64 -23.50 19.71
C ALA A 378 5.19 -23.71 18.27
N GLY A 379 4.14 -23.01 17.86
CA GLY A 379 3.66 -23.05 16.48
C GLY A 379 2.61 -22.01 16.23
N ILE A 380 2.32 -21.79 14.94
CA ILE A 380 1.24 -20.92 14.48
C ILE A 380 0.25 -21.77 13.71
N TYR A 381 -0.98 -21.87 14.24
CA TYR A 381 -2.07 -22.57 13.57
C TYR A 381 -2.68 -21.66 12.51
N LEU A 382 -2.84 -22.18 11.34
CA LEU A 382 -3.44 -21.48 10.22
C LEU A 382 -4.86 -21.98 10.03
N ARG A 383 -5.85 -21.08 10.10
CA ARG A 383 -7.28 -21.44 10.02
C ARG A 383 -7.68 -22.55 11.02
N GLY A 384 -7.25 -22.40 12.27
CA GLY A 384 -7.54 -23.34 13.32
C GLY A 384 -6.93 -24.74 13.16
N THR A 385 -6.00 -24.92 12.22
CA THR A 385 -5.34 -26.17 11.90
C THR A 385 -3.85 -26.08 12.23
N PRO A 386 -3.27 -26.99 13.06
CA PRO A 386 -1.85 -27.02 13.36
C PRO A 386 -1.03 -27.40 12.14
N GLN A 387 0.19 -26.97 11.97
CA GLN A 387 0.84 -25.74 12.43
C GLN A 387 2.06 -25.44 11.57
N VAL A 388 2.41 -24.18 11.44
CA VAL A 388 3.76 -23.78 11.07
C VAL A 388 4.62 -23.92 12.32
N GLN A 389 5.56 -24.87 12.32
CA GLN A 389 6.32 -25.26 13.49
C GLN A 389 7.38 -24.23 13.89
N ILE A 390 7.53 -24.02 15.20
CA ILE A 390 8.60 -23.24 15.84
C ILE A 390 9.24 -24.13 16.92
N TRP A 391 10.55 -24.35 16.85
CA TRP A 391 11.23 -25.13 17.88
C TRP A 391 12.74 -24.87 18.02
N ASP A 392 13.30 -25.31 19.12
CA ASP A 392 14.72 -25.34 19.32
C ASP A 392 15.35 -26.49 18.50
N THR A 393 16.08 -26.12 17.45
CA THR A 393 16.72 -27.08 16.53
C THR A 393 17.73 -28.02 17.16
N SER A 394 18.14 -27.75 18.40
CA SER A 394 19.02 -28.67 19.17
C SER A 394 18.29 -29.89 19.73
N ARG A 395 16.94 -29.87 19.77
CA ARG A 395 16.09 -30.97 20.28
C ARG A 395 15.98 -32.13 19.29
N ARG A 396 17.03 -32.93 19.24
CA ARG A 396 17.09 -34.12 18.37
C ARG A 396 16.14 -35.23 18.82
N ASP A 397 15.77 -35.27 20.12
CA ASP A 397 14.74 -36.12 20.69
C ASP A 397 13.36 -35.93 20.07
N ALA A 398 13.04 -34.69 19.71
CA ALA A 398 11.79 -34.32 19.06
C ALA A 398 11.86 -34.27 17.52
N GLY A 399 13.05 -34.54 16.93
CA GLY A 399 13.26 -34.42 15.50
C GLY A 399 13.42 -32.98 14.99
N ALA A 400 13.68 -32.01 15.92
CA ALA A 400 13.71 -30.58 15.63
C ALA A 400 14.90 -30.12 14.78
N GLN A 401 15.93 -30.97 14.61
CA GLN A 401 17.10 -30.66 13.77
C GLN A 401 16.79 -30.35 12.30
N VAL A 402 15.56 -30.57 11.86
CA VAL A 402 15.12 -30.23 10.52
C VAL A 402 14.84 -28.75 10.34
N GLY A 403 14.69 -27.98 11.44
CA GLY A 403 14.39 -26.55 11.42
C GLY A 403 12.91 -26.23 11.61
N SER A 404 12.63 -24.93 11.86
CA SER A 404 11.29 -24.37 11.96
C SER A 404 10.67 -24.05 10.60
N GLY A 405 9.37 -23.81 10.56
CA GLY A 405 8.65 -23.37 9.37
C GLY A 405 8.00 -24.48 8.54
N GLY A 406 8.22 -25.77 8.91
CA GLY A 406 7.53 -26.89 8.28
C GLY A 406 6.05 -27.00 8.74
N LEU A 407 5.22 -27.69 7.95
CA LEU A 407 3.82 -28.01 8.29
C LEU A 407 3.78 -29.33 9.07
N TYR A 408 4.19 -29.27 10.32
CA TYR A 408 4.59 -30.42 11.16
C TYR A 408 3.56 -31.58 11.19
N ASN A 409 2.27 -31.26 11.21
CA ASN A 409 1.21 -32.24 11.37
C ASN A 409 0.72 -32.86 10.05
N ASN A 410 1.28 -32.46 8.90
CA ASN A 410 0.96 -33.08 7.61
C ASN A 410 1.39 -34.56 7.61
N GLN A 411 0.55 -35.42 7.05
CA GLN A 411 0.76 -36.87 6.93
C GLN A 411 0.93 -37.31 5.46
N LYS A 412 0.12 -36.76 4.55
CA LYS A 412 0.13 -37.10 3.13
C LYS A 412 1.04 -36.15 2.34
N ASN A 413 1.11 -34.89 2.75
CA ASN A 413 1.94 -33.88 2.12
C ASN A 413 3.22 -33.63 2.92
N VAL A 414 4.16 -32.92 2.33
CA VAL A 414 5.45 -32.60 2.98
C VAL A 414 5.21 -31.86 4.31
N SER A 415 5.84 -32.37 5.37
CA SER A 415 5.73 -31.81 6.73
C SER A 415 7.01 -31.09 7.19
N LYS A 416 8.15 -31.40 6.57
CA LYS A 416 9.46 -30.87 6.95
C LYS A 416 9.81 -29.64 6.12
N PRO A 417 10.54 -28.67 6.70
CA PRO A 417 11.07 -27.56 5.93
C PRO A 417 12.15 -28.00 4.94
N LEU A 418 12.35 -27.20 3.91
CA LEU A 418 13.36 -27.43 2.85
C LEU A 418 14.78 -27.32 3.37
N VAL A 419 15.01 -26.39 4.31
CA VAL A 419 16.32 -26.10 4.90
C VAL A 419 16.13 -25.59 6.33
N VAL A 420 17.19 -25.69 7.15
CA VAL A 420 17.26 -25.04 8.46
C VAL A 420 17.65 -23.59 8.25
N ALA A 421 16.78 -22.67 8.65
CA ALA A 421 16.96 -21.22 8.49
C ALA A 421 16.81 -20.44 9.80
N ASP A 422 16.76 -21.16 10.92
CA ASP A 422 16.60 -20.60 12.26
C ASP A 422 17.84 -19.82 12.69
N ASN A 423 17.64 -18.69 13.37
CA ASN A 423 18.66 -18.02 14.16
C ASN A 423 18.88 -18.80 15.48
N LYS A 424 19.92 -18.46 16.22
CA LYS A 424 20.22 -19.13 17.49
C LYS A 424 19.06 -18.94 18.48
N VAL A 425 18.89 -19.94 19.36
CA VAL A 425 17.94 -19.83 20.46
C VAL A 425 18.22 -18.57 21.28
N GLY A 426 17.16 -17.84 21.62
CA GLY A 426 17.24 -16.53 22.26
C GLY A 426 17.39 -15.34 21.31
N GLU A 427 17.61 -15.56 20.03
CA GLU A 427 17.58 -14.54 19.00
C GLU A 427 16.21 -14.44 18.33
N TRP A 428 15.88 -13.29 17.77
CA TRP A 428 14.65 -13.11 17.00
C TRP A 428 14.72 -13.81 15.65
N ASN A 429 13.62 -14.43 15.28
CA ASN A 429 13.33 -14.94 13.94
C ASN A 429 12.12 -14.23 13.38
N THR A 430 11.98 -14.17 12.05
CA THR A 430 10.77 -13.66 11.39
C THR A 430 10.22 -14.69 10.41
N PHE A 431 8.92 -14.96 10.51
CA PHE A 431 8.17 -15.65 9.47
C PHE A 431 7.50 -14.67 8.53
N HIS A 432 7.49 -15.02 7.25
CA HIS A 432 6.59 -14.51 6.26
C HIS A 432 5.78 -15.69 5.72
N ILE A 433 4.50 -15.74 6.04
CA ILE A 433 3.58 -16.84 5.74
C ILE A 433 2.56 -16.36 4.72
N ILE A 434 2.38 -17.11 3.64
CA ILE A 434 1.36 -16.87 2.61
C ILE A 434 0.47 -18.10 2.56
N MET A 435 -0.83 -17.91 2.74
CA MET A 435 -1.84 -18.96 2.65
C MET A 435 -2.90 -18.60 1.61
N GLN A 436 -3.00 -19.41 0.56
CA GLN A 436 -3.98 -19.26 -0.52
C GLN A 436 -4.68 -20.60 -0.77
N GLY A 437 -6.00 -20.63 -0.60
CA GLY A 437 -6.72 -21.89 -0.56
C GLY A 437 -6.16 -22.79 0.54
N GLU A 438 -5.76 -23.99 0.20
CA GLU A 438 -5.12 -24.96 1.09
C GLU A 438 -3.58 -24.90 1.04
N LYS A 439 -3.02 -24.02 0.20
CA LYS A 439 -1.58 -23.94 -0.07
C LYS A 439 -0.90 -22.95 0.86
N VAL A 440 0.20 -23.39 1.44
CA VAL A 440 1.02 -22.61 2.35
C VAL A 440 2.44 -22.47 1.83
N THR A 441 2.93 -21.24 1.81
CA THR A 441 4.34 -20.90 1.55
C THR A 441 4.89 -20.18 2.78
N VAL A 442 6.05 -20.61 3.28
CA VAL A 442 6.69 -20.01 4.45
C VAL A 442 8.12 -19.63 4.11
N TYR A 443 8.46 -18.39 4.43
CA TYR A 443 9.83 -17.92 4.50
C TYR A 443 10.22 -17.74 5.98
N LEU A 444 11.34 -18.29 6.37
CA LEU A 444 11.96 -18.07 7.68
C LEU A 444 13.23 -17.23 7.49
N ASN A 445 13.28 -16.08 8.13
CA ASN A 445 14.40 -15.15 8.01
C ASN A 445 14.74 -14.78 6.55
N GLY A 446 13.69 -14.71 5.69
CA GLY A 446 13.80 -14.44 4.26
C GLY A 446 14.26 -15.63 3.39
N ILE A 447 14.41 -16.83 3.96
CA ILE A 447 14.75 -18.06 3.26
C ILE A 447 13.49 -18.90 3.10
N LEU A 448 13.21 -19.37 1.88
CA LEU A 448 12.07 -20.24 1.60
C LEU A 448 12.26 -21.60 2.31
N VAL A 449 11.37 -21.92 3.24
CA VAL A 449 11.42 -23.16 4.03
C VAL A 449 10.24 -24.09 3.73
N THR A 450 9.10 -23.56 3.29
CA THR A 450 7.95 -24.36 2.81
C THR A 450 7.42 -23.73 1.54
N ASP A 451 7.34 -24.48 0.44
CA ASP A 451 6.99 -23.98 -0.88
C ASP A 451 5.68 -24.57 -1.36
N ASN A 452 4.60 -23.77 -1.31
CA ASN A 452 3.28 -24.08 -1.87
C ASN A 452 2.74 -25.48 -1.48
N ILE A 453 2.91 -25.87 -0.22
CA ILE A 453 2.51 -27.18 0.31
C ILE A 453 1.05 -27.12 0.78
N THR A 454 0.27 -28.15 0.51
CA THR A 454 -1.09 -28.32 1.04
C THR A 454 -1.04 -28.53 2.54
N LEU A 455 -1.73 -27.69 3.32
CA LEU A 455 -1.99 -27.90 4.74
C LEU A 455 -3.17 -28.85 4.92
N GLU A 456 -2.98 -29.91 5.66
CA GLU A 456 -4.01 -30.92 5.93
C GLU A 456 -4.86 -30.55 7.15
N ASN A 457 -6.15 -30.91 7.09
CA ASN A 457 -7.02 -30.76 8.27
C ASN A 457 -6.62 -31.81 9.33
N TYR A 458 -5.93 -31.37 10.36
CA TYR A 458 -5.45 -32.21 11.45
C TYR A 458 -6.59 -32.87 12.25
N TRP A 459 -7.71 -32.18 12.38
CA TRP A 459 -8.83 -32.60 13.20
C TRP A 459 -9.68 -33.70 12.52
N ASP A 460 -9.66 -33.71 11.20
CA ASP A 460 -10.26 -34.76 10.35
C ASP A 460 -9.57 -34.78 8.97
N HIS A 461 -8.66 -35.72 8.80
CA HIS A 461 -7.90 -35.87 7.56
C HIS A 461 -8.72 -36.28 6.30
N SER A 462 -10.01 -36.58 6.51
CA SER A 462 -10.94 -36.85 5.38
C SER A 462 -11.58 -35.57 4.83
N LEU A 463 -11.49 -34.46 5.55
CA LEU A 463 -12.05 -33.18 5.18
C LEU A 463 -10.97 -32.18 4.70
N PRO A 464 -11.33 -31.24 3.82
CA PRO A 464 -10.47 -30.09 3.55
C PRO A 464 -10.30 -29.23 4.81
N ILE A 465 -9.31 -28.32 4.81
CA ILE A 465 -9.19 -27.32 5.86
C ILE A 465 -10.38 -26.35 5.82
N PHE A 466 -10.62 -25.67 6.94
CA PHE A 466 -11.71 -24.70 7.03
C PHE A 466 -11.48 -23.51 6.06
N ALA A 467 -12.56 -23.06 5.41
CA ALA A 467 -12.49 -21.93 4.49
C ALA A 467 -12.04 -20.63 5.19
N LYS A 468 -12.54 -20.41 6.41
CA LYS A 468 -12.13 -19.34 7.33
C LYS A 468 -12.12 -19.88 8.76
N GLU A 469 -11.05 -19.62 9.49
CA GLU A 469 -10.97 -19.90 10.92
C GLU A 469 -9.90 -19.01 11.59
N GLN A 470 -9.78 -19.10 12.91
CA GLN A 470 -8.86 -18.32 13.71
C GLN A 470 -7.40 -18.66 13.38
N ILE A 471 -6.51 -17.70 13.55
CA ILE A 471 -5.10 -17.93 13.68
C ILE A 471 -4.83 -18.15 15.16
N GLU A 472 -4.05 -19.19 15.49
CA GLU A 472 -3.78 -19.55 16.88
C GLU A 472 -2.27 -19.55 17.12
N LEU A 473 -1.86 -19.00 18.27
CA LEU A 473 -0.51 -19.10 18.79
C LEU A 473 -0.48 -20.26 19.79
N GLN A 474 0.35 -21.25 19.51
CA GLN A 474 0.42 -22.48 20.31
C GLN A 474 1.05 -22.24 21.66
N ALA A 475 0.42 -22.77 22.70
CA ALA A 475 0.95 -22.92 24.04
C ALA A 475 1.53 -24.34 24.20
N HIS A 476 2.83 -24.49 24.29
CA HIS A 476 3.49 -25.81 24.40
C HIS A 476 4.46 -25.92 25.59
N GLY A 477 4.12 -25.29 26.72
CA GLY A 477 4.84 -25.45 27.99
C GLY A 477 6.21 -24.75 28.05
N THR A 478 6.59 -23.94 27.07
CA THR A 478 7.83 -23.20 27.05
C THR A 478 7.59 -21.74 26.71
N TYR A 479 8.44 -20.85 27.23
CA TYR A 479 8.36 -19.43 26.94
C TYR A 479 8.53 -19.15 25.44
N VAL A 480 7.64 -18.31 24.90
CA VAL A 480 7.78 -17.74 23.56
C VAL A 480 7.32 -16.27 23.56
N ALA A 481 8.06 -15.43 22.86
CA ALA A 481 7.72 -14.03 22.67
C ALA A 481 7.47 -13.75 21.18
N TYR A 482 6.46 -12.92 20.91
CA TYR A 482 6.10 -12.46 19.58
C TYR A 482 6.08 -10.94 19.52
N ARG A 483 6.42 -10.38 18.35
CA ARG A 483 6.28 -8.98 18.02
C ARG A 483 6.02 -8.81 16.52
N ASN A 484 5.68 -7.61 16.07
CA ASN A 484 5.53 -7.31 14.63
C ASN A 484 4.59 -8.29 13.93
N ILE A 485 3.43 -8.56 14.55
CA ILE A 485 2.42 -9.48 14.01
C ILE A 485 1.52 -8.68 13.09
N TYR A 486 1.71 -8.84 11.78
CA TYR A 486 0.93 -8.16 10.75
C TYR A 486 0.25 -9.18 9.85
N ILE A 487 -1.00 -8.92 9.49
CA ILE A 487 -1.76 -9.76 8.57
C ILE A 487 -2.41 -8.91 7.49
N LYS A 488 -2.41 -9.43 6.28
CA LYS A 488 -3.15 -8.91 5.13
C LYS A 488 -4.05 -10.01 4.60
N GLU A 489 -5.35 -9.79 4.59
CA GLU A 489 -6.26 -10.71 3.90
C GLU A 489 -5.98 -10.64 2.41
N LEU A 490 -5.79 -11.79 1.81
CA LEU A 490 -5.68 -11.92 0.36
C LEU A 490 -7.08 -12.13 -0.21
N PRO A 491 -7.35 -11.65 -1.42
CA PRO A 491 -8.52 -12.09 -2.14
C PRO A 491 -8.48 -13.63 -2.13
N THR A 492 -9.57 -14.24 -1.76
CA THR A 492 -9.68 -15.70 -1.85
C THR A 492 -9.20 -16.06 -3.24
N ALA A 493 -8.17 -16.93 -3.34
CA ALA A 493 -7.62 -17.31 -4.63
C ALA A 493 -8.81 -17.61 -5.51
N THR A 494 -9.04 -16.77 -6.51
CA THR A 494 -10.13 -16.98 -7.43
C THR A 494 -9.79 -18.29 -8.14
N THR A 495 -10.26 -19.38 -7.52
CA THR A 495 -10.47 -20.60 -8.26
C THR A 495 -11.07 -20.13 -9.57
N LYS A 496 -10.40 -20.46 -10.67
CA LYS A 496 -10.77 -20.17 -12.05
C LYS A 496 -12.06 -19.39 -12.11
N THR A 497 -12.07 -18.17 -12.59
CA THR A 497 -13.23 -17.25 -12.67
C THR A 497 -14.53 -17.93 -13.12
N ILE A 498 -14.42 -19.15 -13.59
CA ILE A 498 -15.48 -20.03 -14.06
C ILE A 498 -15.22 -21.43 -13.51
N THR A 499 -16.17 -21.97 -12.75
CA THR A 499 -16.13 -23.37 -12.30
C THR A 499 -16.27 -24.31 -13.49
N GLU A 500 -15.86 -25.56 -13.35
CA GLU A 500 -16.07 -26.58 -14.42
C GLU A 500 -17.56 -26.74 -14.79
N GLU A 501 -18.43 -26.57 -13.78
CA GLU A 501 -19.87 -26.63 -14.00
C GLU A 501 -20.37 -25.42 -14.81
N GLU A 502 -19.92 -24.20 -14.47
CA GLU A 502 -20.25 -22.99 -15.24
C GLU A 502 -19.65 -23.04 -16.66
N GLN A 503 -18.45 -23.60 -16.82
CA GLN A 503 -17.85 -23.82 -18.14
C GLN A 503 -18.69 -24.76 -18.99
N LYS A 504 -19.17 -25.89 -18.43
CA LYS A 504 -20.10 -26.81 -19.09
C LYS A 504 -21.45 -26.14 -19.43
N GLN A 505 -21.88 -25.18 -18.59
CA GLN A 505 -23.10 -24.40 -18.85
C GLN A 505 -22.89 -23.30 -19.90
N GLY A 506 -21.68 -23.06 -20.37
CA GLY A 506 -21.35 -22.10 -21.41
C GLY A 506 -21.05 -20.67 -20.90
N PHE A 507 -20.69 -20.49 -19.61
CA PHE A 507 -20.16 -19.22 -19.13
C PHE A 507 -18.76 -18.97 -19.66
N VAL A 508 -18.46 -17.70 -19.96
CA VAL A 508 -17.14 -17.20 -20.32
C VAL A 508 -16.76 -16.05 -19.40
N SER A 509 -15.47 -15.93 -19.05
CA SER A 509 -14.97 -14.85 -18.22
C SER A 509 -14.93 -13.56 -19.01
N LEU A 510 -15.42 -12.46 -18.43
CA LEU A 510 -15.23 -11.09 -18.93
C LEU A 510 -14.07 -10.36 -18.23
N PHE A 511 -13.59 -10.89 -17.10
CA PHE A 511 -12.49 -10.30 -16.37
C PHE A 511 -11.82 -11.37 -15.49
N ASP A 512 -10.53 -11.54 -15.67
CA ASP A 512 -9.73 -12.54 -14.96
C ASP A 512 -8.88 -11.95 -13.81
N GLY A 513 -9.06 -10.64 -13.55
CA GLY A 513 -8.30 -9.93 -12.51
C GLY A 513 -6.96 -9.39 -12.98
N SER A 514 -6.55 -9.57 -14.23
CA SER A 514 -5.21 -9.21 -14.71
C SER A 514 -5.16 -7.98 -15.62
N ASN A 515 -6.15 -7.78 -16.50
CA ASN A 515 -6.14 -6.71 -17.49
C ASN A 515 -7.56 -6.29 -17.93
N LEU A 516 -7.65 -5.20 -18.69
CA LEU A 516 -8.89 -4.66 -19.26
C LEU A 516 -9.02 -4.95 -20.77
N ASP A 517 -8.38 -6.00 -21.29
CA ASP A 517 -8.35 -6.29 -22.72
C ASP A 517 -9.73 -6.53 -23.33
N GLN A 518 -10.71 -6.96 -22.55
CA GLN A 518 -12.09 -7.15 -22.96
C GLN A 518 -12.99 -5.93 -22.76
N TRP A 519 -12.42 -4.80 -22.31
CA TRP A 519 -13.14 -3.60 -21.92
C TRP A 519 -12.76 -2.39 -22.77
N THR A 520 -13.66 -1.43 -22.87
CA THR A 520 -13.54 -0.17 -23.61
C THR A 520 -14.26 0.97 -22.88
N GLY A 521 -14.13 2.19 -23.35
CA GLY A 521 -14.67 3.38 -22.68
C GLY A 521 -13.63 4.01 -21.75
N ASN A 522 -14.01 4.46 -20.56
CA ASN A 522 -13.08 5.10 -19.64
C ASN A 522 -12.20 4.10 -18.89
N THR A 523 -11.28 3.45 -19.57
CA THR A 523 -10.34 2.49 -18.96
C THR A 523 -9.39 3.14 -17.95
N LYS A 524 -9.17 4.45 -18.00
CA LYS A 524 -8.35 5.19 -17.01
C LYS A 524 -9.10 5.44 -15.71
N GLY A 525 -10.42 5.49 -15.76
CA GLY A 525 -11.29 5.64 -14.59
C GLY A 525 -11.39 4.38 -13.73
N TYR A 526 -10.67 3.32 -14.10
CA TYR A 526 -10.67 2.05 -13.36
C TYR A 526 -9.26 1.51 -13.16
N LEU A 527 -9.03 0.96 -11.98
CA LEU A 527 -7.78 0.30 -11.58
C LEU A 527 -8.03 -1.19 -11.37
N ILE A 528 -7.00 -2.00 -11.63
CA ILE A 528 -7.00 -3.40 -11.20
C ILE A 528 -6.19 -3.47 -9.90
N GLN A 529 -6.87 -3.85 -8.84
CA GLN A 529 -6.25 -3.98 -7.53
C GLN A 529 -6.69 -5.29 -6.87
N ASP A 530 -5.71 -6.14 -6.54
CA ASP A 530 -5.93 -7.42 -5.86
C ASP A 530 -6.90 -8.36 -6.61
N GLY A 531 -6.77 -8.39 -7.93
CA GLY A 531 -7.63 -9.20 -8.79
C GLY A 531 -9.06 -8.67 -8.95
N ALA A 532 -9.36 -7.48 -8.42
CA ALA A 532 -10.64 -6.81 -8.58
C ALA A 532 -10.48 -5.55 -9.45
N LEU A 533 -11.49 -5.27 -10.25
CA LEU A 533 -11.68 -3.99 -10.92
C LEU A 533 -12.22 -3.00 -9.89
N MET A 534 -11.61 -1.83 -9.76
CA MET A 534 -11.99 -0.78 -8.82
C MET A 534 -12.14 0.55 -9.55
N VAL A 535 -13.18 1.31 -9.24
CA VAL A 535 -13.32 2.70 -9.72
C VAL A 535 -12.12 3.51 -9.20
N ASN A 536 -11.44 4.24 -10.10
CA ASN A 536 -10.28 5.04 -9.76
C ASN A 536 -10.71 6.40 -9.15
N PRO A 537 -10.51 6.63 -7.86
CA PRO A 537 -10.93 7.90 -7.24
C PRO A 537 -10.08 9.09 -7.69
N GLU A 538 -8.89 8.87 -8.25
CA GLU A 538 -7.99 9.95 -8.69
C GLU A 538 -8.38 10.55 -10.03
N ASP A 539 -9.04 9.79 -10.89
CA ASP A 539 -9.51 10.28 -12.18
C ASP A 539 -10.74 11.22 -12.06
N GLY A 540 -11.39 11.23 -10.88
CA GLY A 540 -12.44 12.17 -10.48
C GLY A 540 -13.73 12.12 -11.30
N SER A 541 -13.74 11.46 -12.44
CA SER A 541 -14.87 11.41 -13.38
C SER A 541 -15.70 10.14 -13.25
N GLY A 542 -15.18 9.09 -12.61
CA GLY A 542 -15.79 7.76 -12.62
C GLY A 542 -15.94 7.23 -14.06
N GLY A 543 -16.81 7.83 -14.83
CA GLY A 543 -17.04 7.50 -16.24
C GLY A 543 -17.46 6.05 -16.47
N ASN A 544 -17.89 5.75 -17.69
CA ASN A 544 -18.41 4.42 -18.01
C ASN A 544 -17.34 3.51 -18.60
N LEU A 545 -17.29 2.26 -18.13
CA LEU A 545 -16.48 1.19 -18.68
C LEU A 545 -17.38 0.12 -19.27
N TYR A 546 -17.17 -0.25 -20.52
CA TYR A 546 -18.03 -1.16 -21.27
C TYR A 546 -17.29 -2.42 -21.72
N SER A 547 -17.98 -3.56 -21.81
CA SER A 547 -17.47 -4.74 -22.52
C SER A 547 -17.25 -4.41 -24.00
N LYS A 548 -16.19 -4.93 -24.63
CA LYS A 548 -15.99 -4.79 -26.09
C LYS A 548 -17.04 -5.55 -26.89
N GLU A 549 -17.49 -6.68 -26.36
CA GLU A 549 -18.54 -7.49 -26.95
C GLU A 549 -19.92 -6.97 -26.55
N GLU A 550 -20.88 -7.04 -27.49
CA GLU A 550 -22.28 -6.79 -27.22
C GLU A 550 -23.05 -8.09 -26.91
N PHE A 551 -24.05 -7.96 -26.06
CA PHE A 551 -24.89 -9.07 -25.61
C PHE A 551 -26.36 -8.77 -25.85
N ALA A 552 -27.10 -9.77 -26.35
CA ALA A 552 -28.55 -9.71 -26.52
C ALA A 552 -29.27 -10.39 -25.34
N ASN A 553 -29.33 -11.71 -25.35
CA ASN A 553 -29.88 -12.50 -24.25
C ASN A 553 -28.74 -13.15 -23.48
N PHE A 554 -28.71 -12.97 -22.17
CA PHE A 554 -27.55 -13.42 -21.36
C PHE A 554 -27.91 -13.68 -19.91
N ILE A 555 -26.99 -14.37 -19.21
CA ILE A 555 -26.88 -14.40 -17.76
C ILE A 555 -25.50 -13.83 -17.43
N TYR A 556 -25.46 -12.72 -16.68
CA TYR A 556 -24.24 -12.07 -16.22
C TYR A 556 -24.12 -12.25 -14.71
N ARG A 557 -22.97 -12.72 -14.25
CA ARG A 557 -22.65 -12.93 -12.84
C ARG A 557 -21.41 -12.16 -12.48
N PHE A 558 -21.44 -11.53 -11.32
CA PHE A 558 -20.28 -10.81 -10.79
C PHE A 558 -20.38 -10.74 -9.27
N GLU A 559 -19.27 -10.37 -8.65
CA GLU A 559 -19.22 -9.98 -7.24
C GLU A 559 -18.85 -8.51 -7.14
N PHE A 560 -19.45 -7.80 -6.18
CA PHE A 560 -19.15 -6.40 -5.92
C PHE A 560 -19.00 -6.12 -4.44
N GLN A 561 -18.22 -5.05 -4.12
CA GLN A 561 -17.99 -4.57 -2.78
C GLN A 561 -18.19 -3.05 -2.75
N LEU A 562 -19.06 -2.59 -1.86
CA LEU A 562 -19.40 -1.18 -1.68
C LEU A 562 -18.56 -0.54 -0.59
N THR A 563 -18.20 0.73 -0.77
CA THR A 563 -17.79 1.62 0.32
C THR A 563 -19.00 2.38 0.86
N PRO A 564 -18.93 2.99 2.08
CA PRO A 564 -20.05 3.73 2.64
C PRO A 564 -20.55 4.84 1.72
N GLY A 565 -21.85 4.81 1.38
CA GLY A 565 -22.51 5.76 0.49
C GLY A 565 -22.18 5.62 -0.99
N ALA A 566 -21.50 4.55 -1.40
CA ALA A 566 -21.10 4.38 -2.80
C ALA A 566 -22.29 4.20 -3.76
N ASN A 567 -22.13 4.79 -4.94
CA ASN A 567 -23.07 4.74 -6.06
C ASN A 567 -22.35 4.31 -7.35
N ASN A 568 -22.95 3.39 -8.08
CA ASN A 568 -22.54 2.88 -9.38
C ASN A 568 -23.76 2.25 -10.08
N GLY A 569 -23.61 1.77 -11.31
CA GLY A 569 -24.64 1.05 -12.03
C GLY A 569 -24.07 -0.04 -12.94
N ILE A 570 -24.86 -1.06 -13.23
CA ILE A 570 -24.57 -2.01 -14.31
C ILE A 570 -25.36 -1.62 -15.54
N GLY A 571 -24.64 -1.17 -16.57
CA GLY A 571 -25.22 -0.89 -17.89
C GLY A 571 -25.59 -2.17 -18.60
N VAL A 572 -26.82 -2.25 -19.09
CA VAL A 572 -27.36 -3.37 -19.86
C VAL A 572 -27.84 -2.86 -21.21
N HIS A 573 -27.47 -3.55 -22.30
CA HIS A 573 -27.71 -3.10 -23.67
C HIS A 573 -27.29 -1.65 -23.93
N ALA A 574 -26.24 -1.20 -23.22
CA ALA A 574 -25.76 0.17 -23.30
C ALA A 574 -25.07 0.43 -24.66
N PRO A 575 -25.29 1.57 -25.30
CA PRO A 575 -24.41 2.06 -26.35
C PRO A 575 -23.15 2.67 -25.72
N LEU A 576 -22.12 2.92 -26.52
CA LEU A 576 -20.87 3.55 -26.04
C LEU A 576 -21.01 5.05 -25.75
N GLU A 577 -22.08 5.68 -26.21
CA GLU A 577 -22.34 7.11 -26.08
C GLU A 577 -23.73 7.38 -25.49
N GLY A 578 -23.87 8.52 -24.85
CA GLY A 578 -25.07 8.92 -24.17
C GLY A 578 -25.19 8.50 -22.72
N ASP A 579 -26.26 8.91 -22.05
CA ASP A 579 -26.54 8.48 -20.67
C ASP A 579 -27.06 7.05 -20.66
N ALA A 580 -26.21 6.11 -20.26
CA ALA A 580 -26.47 4.67 -20.36
C ALA A 580 -27.69 4.23 -19.53
N ALA A 581 -28.11 4.97 -18.51
CA ALA A 581 -29.32 4.70 -17.73
C ALA A 581 -30.59 4.85 -18.55
N TYR A 582 -30.56 5.72 -19.57
CA TYR A 582 -31.72 6.02 -20.43
C TYR A 582 -31.60 5.48 -21.85
N VAL A 583 -30.39 5.58 -22.46
CA VAL A 583 -30.19 5.07 -23.84
C VAL A 583 -29.82 3.56 -23.89
N GLY A 584 -29.51 2.98 -22.77
CA GLY A 584 -29.47 1.57 -22.47
C GLY A 584 -30.48 1.24 -21.35
N MET A 585 -30.08 0.42 -20.40
CA MET A 585 -30.74 0.20 -19.10
C MET A 585 -29.68 0.18 -18.02
N GLU A 586 -30.02 0.63 -16.83
CA GLU A 586 -29.17 0.54 -15.65
C GLU A 586 -29.78 -0.38 -14.60
N ILE A 587 -28.97 -1.30 -14.08
CA ILE A 587 -29.26 -1.98 -12.81
C ILE A 587 -28.46 -1.28 -11.74
N GLN A 588 -29.18 -0.67 -10.79
CA GLN A 588 -28.58 0.18 -9.77
C GLN A 588 -27.64 -0.61 -8.84
N VAL A 589 -26.42 -0.08 -8.62
CA VAL A 589 -25.48 -0.56 -7.62
C VAL A 589 -25.25 0.53 -6.58
N LEU A 590 -25.86 0.38 -5.40
CA LEU A 590 -25.96 1.45 -4.40
C LEU A 590 -25.82 0.90 -2.98
N ASP A 591 -25.13 1.63 -2.11
CA ASP A 591 -25.21 1.41 -0.65
C ASP A 591 -26.58 1.93 -0.12
N SER A 592 -27.63 1.18 -0.41
CA SER A 592 -29.02 1.56 -0.14
C SER A 592 -29.35 1.79 1.32
N GLU A 593 -28.54 1.27 2.24
CA GLU A 593 -28.75 1.38 3.68
C GLU A 593 -28.05 2.60 4.29
N HIS A 594 -27.23 3.32 3.51
CA HIS A 594 -26.58 4.54 3.97
C HIS A 594 -27.61 5.64 4.22
N PRO A 595 -27.54 6.40 5.32
CA PRO A 595 -28.55 7.41 5.70
C PRO A 595 -28.82 8.47 4.64
N MET A 596 -27.84 8.80 3.79
CA MET A 596 -28.01 9.78 2.72
C MET A 596 -29.06 9.36 1.66
N TYR A 597 -29.34 8.06 1.55
CA TYR A 597 -30.28 7.49 0.59
C TYR A 597 -31.64 7.11 1.18
N ALA A 598 -31.94 7.54 2.41
CA ALA A 598 -33.17 7.19 3.12
C ALA A 598 -34.45 7.66 2.41
N THR A 599 -34.39 8.67 1.51
CA THR A 599 -35.54 9.30 0.86
C THR A 599 -35.62 9.06 -0.66
N LEU A 600 -34.85 8.09 -1.18
CA LEU A 600 -34.89 7.76 -2.61
C LEU A 600 -36.27 7.17 -3.02
N GLN A 601 -36.57 7.30 -4.30
CA GLN A 601 -37.73 6.64 -4.89
C GLN A 601 -37.49 5.11 -4.99
N PRO A 602 -38.52 4.28 -4.96
CA PRO A 602 -38.37 2.81 -4.97
C PRO A 602 -37.50 2.26 -6.08
N TYR A 603 -37.52 2.88 -7.26
CA TYR A 603 -36.76 2.48 -8.44
C TYR A 603 -35.28 2.91 -8.43
N GLN A 604 -34.82 3.63 -7.41
CA GLN A 604 -33.46 4.13 -7.27
C GLN A 604 -32.61 3.28 -6.31
N TYR A 605 -33.21 2.33 -5.60
CA TYR A 605 -32.44 1.46 -4.69
C TYR A 605 -31.72 0.33 -5.44
N HIS A 606 -30.69 -0.20 -4.82
CA HIS A 606 -29.86 -1.26 -5.35
C HIS A 606 -30.66 -2.40 -6.00
N GLY A 607 -30.18 -2.86 -7.16
CA GLY A 607 -30.78 -3.94 -7.95
C GLY A 607 -31.98 -3.56 -8.78
N SER A 608 -32.53 -2.35 -8.62
CA SER A 608 -33.67 -1.87 -9.46
C SER A 608 -33.24 -1.71 -10.92
N VAL A 609 -34.17 -1.97 -11.86
CA VAL A 609 -34.06 -1.44 -13.22
C VAL A 609 -34.42 0.03 -13.11
N TYR A 610 -33.42 0.90 -13.14
CA TYR A 610 -33.51 2.32 -12.80
C TYR A 610 -34.67 3.00 -13.59
N GLY A 611 -35.52 3.69 -12.88
CA GLY A 611 -36.68 4.37 -13.44
C GLY A 611 -37.83 3.45 -13.88
N VAL A 612 -37.69 2.13 -13.89
CA VAL A 612 -38.62 1.17 -14.53
C VAL A 612 -39.21 0.12 -13.58
N ILE A 613 -38.35 -0.66 -12.91
CA ILE A 613 -38.77 -1.75 -12.01
C ILE A 613 -38.04 -1.65 -10.67
N PRO A 614 -38.74 -1.48 -9.54
CA PRO A 614 -38.11 -1.41 -8.23
C PRO A 614 -37.68 -2.79 -7.73
N ALA A 615 -36.54 -2.86 -7.06
CA ALA A 615 -36.06 -4.08 -6.42
C ALA A 615 -36.59 -4.24 -4.99
N LYS A 616 -36.62 -5.49 -4.52
CA LYS A 616 -36.80 -5.80 -3.09
C LYS A 616 -35.56 -5.42 -2.31
N ARG A 617 -35.73 -4.76 -1.17
CA ARG A 617 -34.64 -4.27 -0.31
C ARG A 617 -34.27 -5.26 0.82
N GLY A 618 -33.15 -5.00 1.50
CA GLY A 618 -32.72 -5.72 2.71
C GLY A 618 -31.88 -6.99 2.44
N PHE A 619 -31.27 -7.12 1.25
CA PHE A 619 -30.47 -8.28 0.88
C PHE A 619 -29.00 -7.96 0.62
N LEU A 620 -28.59 -6.68 0.74
CA LEU A 620 -27.18 -6.29 0.74
C LEU A 620 -26.48 -6.78 2.00
N LYS A 621 -25.25 -7.20 1.86
CA LYS A 621 -24.35 -7.40 2.99
C LYS A 621 -23.82 -6.04 3.48
N PRO A 622 -23.31 -5.95 4.71
CA PRO A 622 -22.67 -4.75 5.22
C PRO A 622 -21.60 -4.20 4.25
N THR A 623 -21.44 -2.88 4.20
CA THR A 623 -20.36 -2.24 3.41
C THR A 623 -19.00 -2.81 3.77
N GLY A 624 -18.14 -2.99 2.77
CA GLY A 624 -16.84 -3.69 2.92
C GLY A 624 -16.93 -5.21 2.74
N GLU A 625 -18.13 -5.82 2.67
CA GLU A 625 -18.29 -7.23 2.35
C GLU A 625 -18.60 -7.46 0.86
N TRP A 626 -18.18 -8.61 0.32
CA TRP A 626 -18.45 -8.99 -1.05
C TRP A 626 -19.88 -9.53 -1.20
N ASN A 627 -20.67 -8.87 -2.08
CA ASN A 627 -21.98 -9.31 -2.54
C ASN A 627 -21.83 -10.10 -3.84
N GLN A 628 -22.79 -11.02 -4.09
CA GLN A 628 -22.90 -11.76 -5.34
C GLN A 628 -24.17 -11.35 -6.08
N GLU A 629 -24.06 -10.98 -7.34
CA GLU A 629 -25.19 -10.61 -8.16
C GLU A 629 -25.24 -11.38 -9.47
N GLU A 630 -26.44 -11.77 -9.87
CA GLU A 630 -26.75 -12.34 -11.17
C GLU A 630 -27.84 -11.51 -11.86
N ILE A 631 -27.58 -11.08 -13.08
CA ILE A 631 -28.55 -10.39 -13.95
C ILE A 631 -28.82 -11.31 -15.14
N MET A 632 -30.07 -11.72 -15.33
CA MET A 632 -30.54 -12.46 -16.52
C MET A 632 -31.41 -11.54 -17.36
N VAL A 633 -31.10 -11.47 -18.65
CA VAL A 633 -31.95 -10.81 -19.67
C VAL A 633 -32.29 -11.81 -20.75
N ASN A 634 -33.59 -11.96 -21.04
CA ASN A 634 -34.08 -12.83 -22.13
C ASN A 634 -35.29 -12.18 -22.80
N GLY A 635 -35.11 -11.62 -23.98
CA GLY A 635 -36.06 -10.71 -24.60
C GLY A 635 -36.29 -9.49 -23.73
N THR A 636 -37.52 -9.24 -23.34
CA THR A 636 -37.90 -8.14 -22.43
C THR A 636 -37.96 -8.55 -20.96
N LYS A 637 -37.72 -9.83 -20.68
CA LYS A 637 -37.71 -10.34 -19.31
C LYS A 637 -36.37 -10.10 -18.66
N ILE A 638 -36.41 -9.59 -17.43
CA ILE A 638 -35.23 -9.33 -16.62
C ILE A 638 -35.42 -9.93 -15.22
N LYS A 639 -34.35 -10.56 -14.72
CA LYS A 639 -34.28 -11.07 -13.37
C LYS A 639 -32.96 -10.67 -12.73
N VAL A 640 -33.04 -10.11 -11.53
CA VAL A 640 -31.87 -9.79 -10.70
C VAL A 640 -31.89 -10.62 -9.43
N THR A 641 -30.80 -11.31 -9.17
CA THR A 641 -30.62 -12.16 -7.97
C THR A 641 -29.43 -11.65 -7.16
N LEU A 642 -29.67 -11.22 -5.94
CA LEU A 642 -28.67 -10.69 -5.01
C LEU A 642 -28.47 -11.68 -3.85
N ASN A 643 -27.23 -12.14 -3.62
CA ASN A 643 -26.88 -13.06 -2.53
C ASN A 643 -27.79 -14.30 -2.46
N GLY A 644 -28.20 -14.82 -3.63
CA GLY A 644 -29.09 -15.98 -3.74
C GLY A 644 -30.58 -15.66 -3.67
N THR A 645 -30.98 -14.40 -3.44
CA THR A 645 -32.38 -13.98 -3.37
C THR A 645 -32.78 -13.22 -4.63
N VAL A 646 -33.90 -13.59 -5.25
CA VAL A 646 -34.48 -12.88 -6.39
C VAL A 646 -35.11 -11.57 -5.93
N ILE A 647 -34.49 -10.45 -6.29
CA ILE A 647 -34.92 -9.10 -5.90
C ILE A 647 -35.73 -8.39 -7.00
N VAL A 648 -35.48 -8.74 -8.27
CA VAL A 648 -36.31 -8.36 -9.41
C VAL A 648 -36.62 -9.60 -10.24
N ASP A 649 -37.87 -9.78 -10.65
CA ASP A 649 -38.32 -10.75 -11.65
C ASP A 649 -39.49 -10.09 -12.41
N GLY A 650 -39.21 -9.58 -13.63
CA GLY A 650 -40.15 -8.73 -14.33
C GLY A 650 -39.96 -8.72 -15.84
N ASP A 651 -40.84 -7.99 -16.50
CA ASP A 651 -40.81 -7.71 -17.93
C ASP A 651 -40.81 -6.19 -18.11
N TYR A 652 -39.68 -5.62 -18.54
CA TYR A 652 -39.51 -4.16 -18.56
C TYR A 652 -40.38 -3.52 -19.65
N ALA A 653 -40.74 -4.24 -20.73
CA ALA A 653 -41.68 -3.70 -21.73
C ALA A 653 -43.10 -3.58 -21.15
N THR A 654 -43.53 -4.58 -20.38
CA THR A 654 -44.82 -4.53 -19.68
C THR A 654 -44.83 -3.44 -18.61
N ALA A 655 -43.74 -3.35 -17.82
CA ALA A 655 -43.62 -2.37 -16.76
C ALA A 655 -43.64 -0.91 -17.25
N SER A 656 -43.14 -0.66 -18.47
CA SER A 656 -43.07 0.69 -19.06
C SER A 656 -44.23 0.97 -20.05
N ALA A 657 -45.15 0.04 -20.28
CA ALA A 657 -46.21 0.17 -21.30
C ALA A 657 -47.09 1.43 -21.11
N ASN A 658 -47.28 1.88 -19.87
CA ASN A 658 -48.06 3.09 -19.52
C ASN A 658 -47.16 4.24 -19.02
N GLY A 659 -45.87 4.24 -19.37
CA GLY A 659 -44.84 5.16 -18.89
C GLY A 659 -43.97 4.55 -17.82
N THR A 660 -42.79 5.12 -17.62
CA THR A 660 -41.81 4.70 -16.64
C THR A 660 -42.11 5.27 -15.26
N MET A 661 -41.57 4.71 -14.20
CA MET A 661 -41.82 5.17 -12.82
C MET A 661 -41.24 6.57 -12.54
N ASP A 662 -40.18 6.95 -13.25
CA ASP A 662 -39.52 8.25 -13.11
C ASP A 662 -40.10 9.28 -14.09
N HIS A 663 -41.10 8.90 -14.93
CA HIS A 663 -41.72 9.72 -15.93
C HIS A 663 -40.78 10.30 -16.99
N GLN A 664 -39.60 9.68 -17.19
CA GLN A 664 -38.61 10.07 -18.20
C GLN A 664 -38.71 9.18 -19.44
N GLN A 665 -38.08 9.65 -20.53
CA GLN A 665 -37.97 8.87 -21.75
C GLN A 665 -36.81 7.85 -21.60
N HIS A 666 -37.09 6.58 -21.78
CA HIS A 666 -36.11 5.48 -21.77
C HIS A 666 -36.03 4.81 -23.15
N PRO A 667 -35.42 5.46 -24.17
CA PRO A 667 -35.33 4.89 -25.51
C PRO A 667 -34.54 3.55 -25.54
N GLY A 668 -33.65 3.34 -24.54
CA GLY A 668 -32.87 2.11 -24.39
C GLY A 668 -33.71 0.86 -24.16
N LEU A 669 -34.95 0.97 -23.64
CA LEU A 669 -35.83 -0.19 -23.44
C LEU A 669 -36.24 -0.88 -24.76
N THR A 670 -36.06 -0.23 -25.92
CA THR A 670 -36.29 -0.84 -27.23
C THR A 670 -35.07 -1.56 -27.80
N ARG A 671 -33.90 -1.46 -27.15
CA ARG A 671 -32.70 -2.09 -27.63
C ARG A 671 -32.72 -3.58 -27.31
N THR A 672 -32.31 -4.38 -28.27
CA THR A 672 -32.25 -5.84 -28.13
C THR A 672 -30.83 -6.39 -27.96
N THR A 673 -29.82 -5.53 -28.09
CA THR A 673 -28.40 -5.83 -27.90
C THR A 673 -27.63 -4.56 -27.48
N GLY A 674 -26.51 -4.73 -26.87
CA GLY A 674 -25.57 -3.69 -26.50
C GLY A 674 -24.54 -4.17 -25.50
N HIS A 675 -23.74 -3.26 -25.02
CA HIS A 675 -22.63 -3.55 -24.10
C HIS A 675 -23.15 -3.77 -22.67
N LEU A 676 -22.43 -4.64 -21.94
CA LEU A 676 -22.45 -4.64 -20.47
C LEU A 676 -21.46 -3.61 -19.98
N GLY A 677 -21.77 -2.90 -18.91
CA GLY A 677 -20.87 -1.85 -18.44
C GLY A 677 -20.98 -1.56 -16.95
N PHE A 678 -20.00 -0.79 -16.46
CA PHE A 678 -20.03 -0.17 -15.16
C PHE A 678 -20.25 1.33 -15.37
N LEU A 679 -21.26 1.88 -14.72
CA LEU A 679 -21.65 3.27 -14.83
C LEU A 679 -21.12 4.02 -13.62
N GLY A 680 -19.89 4.56 -13.74
CA GLY A 680 -19.17 5.13 -12.62
C GLY A 680 -19.64 6.54 -12.24
N HIS A 681 -19.91 6.76 -10.96
CA HIS A 681 -20.26 8.05 -10.36
C HIS A 681 -19.11 8.67 -9.55
N GLY A 682 -17.89 8.15 -9.66
CA GLY A 682 -16.71 8.62 -8.91
C GLY A 682 -16.53 7.97 -7.55
N ASP A 683 -17.49 7.21 -7.06
CA ASP A 683 -17.38 6.48 -5.79
C ASP A 683 -16.61 5.17 -5.97
N VAL A 684 -15.91 4.76 -4.92
CA VAL A 684 -15.13 3.53 -4.94
C VAL A 684 -16.05 2.32 -4.78
N VAL A 685 -16.26 1.60 -5.87
CA VAL A 685 -16.88 0.28 -5.91
C VAL A 685 -15.89 -0.70 -6.53
N ARG A 686 -15.81 -1.91 -5.99
CA ARG A 686 -14.96 -2.98 -6.51
C ARG A 686 -15.78 -4.09 -7.11
N PHE A 687 -15.31 -4.66 -8.21
CA PHE A 687 -15.96 -5.74 -8.95
C PHE A 687 -14.97 -6.86 -9.25
N LYS A 688 -15.39 -8.11 -9.15
CA LYS A 688 -14.60 -9.29 -9.54
C LYS A 688 -15.46 -10.43 -10.00
N ASN A 689 -14.85 -11.52 -10.45
CA ASN A 689 -15.52 -12.75 -10.88
C ASN A 689 -16.61 -12.49 -11.92
N MET A 690 -16.34 -11.57 -12.86
CA MET A 690 -17.27 -11.21 -13.93
C MET A 690 -17.30 -12.28 -15.00
N ARG A 691 -18.46 -12.89 -15.22
CA ARG A 691 -18.65 -13.95 -16.19
C ARG A 691 -20.04 -13.87 -16.81
N VAL A 692 -20.13 -14.19 -18.08
CA VAL A 692 -21.35 -14.12 -18.86
C VAL A 692 -21.61 -15.40 -19.63
N LYS A 693 -22.90 -15.76 -19.75
CA LYS A 693 -23.40 -16.83 -20.59
C LYS A 693 -24.41 -16.25 -21.57
N LYS A 694 -24.22 -16.48 -22.85
CA LYS A 694 -25.22 -16.13 -23.89
C LYS A 694 -26.37 -17.15 -23.84
N ILE A 695 -27.60 -16.64 -23.84
CA ILE A 695 -28.81 -17.48 -24.00
C ILE A 695 -29.11 -17.56 -25.50
N ILE A 696 -28.94 -18.77 -26.07
CA ILE A 696 -29.21 -19.04 -27.47
C ILE A 696 -30.58 -19.67 -27.52
N GLU A 697 -31.52 -19.07 -28.24
CA GLU A 697 -32.81 -19.71 -28.53
C GLU A 697 -32.57 -20.91 -29.44
N GLU A 698 -32.98 -22.11 -29.05
CA GLU A 698 -33.03 -23.24 -29.93
C GLU A 698 -34.04 -22.98 -31.04
N VAL A 699 -33.57 -22.77 -32.26
CA VAL A 699 -34.43 -22.74 -33.45
C VAL A 699 -35.03 -24.11 -33.62
N LYS A 700 -36.25 -24.34 -33.13
CA LYS A 700 -37.05 -25.54 -33.41
C LYS A 700 -37.26 -25.61 -34.93
N SER A 701 -36.43 -26.35 -35.65
CA SER A 701 -36.64 -26.63 -37.05
C SER A 701 -38.00 -27.33 -37.20
N LYS A 702 -38.98 -26.66 -37.77
CA LYS A 702 -40.23 -27.26 -38.22
C LYS A 702 -39.86 -28.23 -39.35
N ARG A 703 -39.62 -29.50 -39.01
CA ARG A 703 -39.60 -30.58 -39.99
C ARG A 703 -41.01 -30.62 -40.63
N LYS A 704 -41.11 -30.07 -41.84
CA LYS A 704 -42.31 -30.32 -42.72
C LYS A 704 -42.34 -31.83 -42.96
N ARG A 705 -43.27 -32.52 -42.32
CA ARG A 705 -43.71 -33.84 -42.81
C ARG A 705 -44.31 -33.63 -44.18
N LYS A 706 -43.62 -34.08 -45.23
CA LYS A 706 -44.27 -34.33 -46.50
C LYS A 706 -45.15 -35.58 -46.33
N ALA A 707 -46.47 -35.42 -46.64
CA ALA A 707 -47.41 -36.49 -46.79
C ALA A 707 -47.10 -37.25 -48.08
#